data_234f4ecb57950a156246667f34c97ca2
#
_entry.id   234f4ecb57950a156246667f34c97ca2
#
_cell.length_a   1.000
_cell.length_b   1.000
_cell.length_c   1.000
_cell.angle_alpha   90.00
_cell.angle_beta   90.00
_cell.angle_gamma   90.00
#
_symmetry.space_group_name_H-M   'P 1'
#
loop_
_entity.id
_entity.type
_entity.pdbx_description
1 polymer ?
#
loop_
_entity_poly.entity_id
_entity_poly.type
_entity_poly.pdbx_seq_one_letter_code
_entity_poly.pdbx_strand_id
1 'polypeptide(L)'
;MRNKKWKLELLNMLKSCIQEKVQDLKEPLEQFLEEKNTDFHDQCLILFLVGEYTRISGDHFFYKEKKQKIAELQDHIEEAAYQPCGRISGEGDGFFAENFGMAYGALYNSNLFGKREKTAEAIHQMKNYAYDHYTCAGRLADEKHGDLATPQLLWVCVPFGLFTPEDLVCVAAVQSMKETTDPADLGMLGWYYAEKADYRKARKYLGLLKETEKKEEISEAIEGIIEEKLKIAGMLTEEPMIHVPTGNFNRYEHQNYERDPWFPKAGEKVALNIATWPVKYPEEIFVYWKTDRGRVGSGQGTYQPEYENYRFQLGSFEGGEQVTYYFQTGTCTSEKYQFTVQKKESIRLFGEKREKENGFELELRSGENKVYLLKKTVVNGVSLFQILPDPSERNLEETEWKPLEDLKEPGLSGIREIYFWKEKEQIFSTGICTEAEKEEGFYGFGERYNHINQRGNLVDVYVYNQYKDQGIRTYMPMPYFLSSEGYGIYLSTNHYTEFDLCSTEEGCWKMEAETEGICWYRFNGTPKEMIGQFTSLTGRPAMLPGWAFGPWMSSNNWDSEAEVRRQVELTKKYDIPATVLVIEAWSDEATYYIFNDAVYEENSGKDGFSYSDFQFPEWGKWPDPKGMVEYLHENGLKCILWQIPIIKYINSLHHLQKDRDEAYALEQGYCARKKDGTPYRMPEGWFTDSLLMDYTSPEAASWWMDKRKYLVDEVQIDGFKTDGGEFVFGDQVQFADGRTGKEMRNEYPNLYIREHYQYIHEKRDGIVFSRAGFTGASQMPAHWAGDEKSTFSAFKRNLCAGLNAGISGVPFWGWDLAGFSGEIPSAELFARSAAMAAFCPIMQYHAESKAEFNQDRTPWNIAERRNAPWVLDIYRYYAKLRMALLPYIMEEAEKSVKTGIPLMRALWLEYPEDKQAGEIYDEYLFGDDLLVAPVVEEGSTEREVYIPEGFWKHLFTGQEFEGVQTVNMKAEINEIIVLQKKEAQWEITRDENGEFQMMRR
;
A
#
# COMPACT_ATOMS: atom_id res chain seq x y z
N MET A 1 -36.63 -24.28 22.06
CA MET A 1 -36.69 -25.21 20.91
C MET A 1 -37.08 -24.53 19.59
N ARG A 2 -38.09 -23.63 19.53
CA ARG A 2 -38.46 -22.91 18.28
C ARG A 2 -37.29 -22.08 17.76
N ASN A 3 -36.65 -21.25 18.60
CA ASN A 3 -35.54 -20.37 18.19
C ASN A 3 -34.33 -21.11 17.58
N LYS A 4 -33.95 -22.29 18.06
CA LYS A 4 -32.85 -23.07 17.48
C LYS A 4 -33.16 -23.58 16.06
N LYS A 5 -34.39 -23.93 15.77
CA LYS A 5 -34.78 -24.42 14.45
C LYS A 5 -34.71 -23.30 13.39
N TRP A 6 -35.12 -22.13 13.73
CA TRP A 6 -35.10 -20.96 12.85
C TRP A 6 -33.68 -20.51 12.47
N LYS A 7 -32.79 -20.43 13.46
CA LYS A 7 -31.38 -20.10 13.19
C LYS A 7 -30.74 -21.09 12.22
N LEU A 8 -31.05 -22.38 12.37
CA LEU A 8 -30.55 -23.41 11.49
C LEU A 8 -31.11 -23.27 10.07
N GLU A 9 -32.41 -23.00 9.92
CA GLU A 9 -33.03 -22.74 8.63
C GLU A 9 -32.40 -21.52 7.93
N LEU A 10 -32.17 -20.42 8.65
CA LEU A 10 -31.47 -19.23 8.12
C LEU A 10 -30.07 -19.59 7.61
N LEU A 11 -29.26 -20.22 8.45
CA LEU A 11 -27.86 -20.53 8.07
C LEU A 11 -27.83 -21.47 6.85
N ASN A 12 -28.78 -22.36 6.71
CA ASN A 12 -28.94 -23.19 5.52
C ASN A 12 -29.37 -22.38 4.29
N MET A 13 -30.29 -21.43 4.47
CA MET A 13 -30.68 -20.51 3.40
C MET A 13 -29.52 -19.58 2.99
N LEU A 14 -28.77 -19.07 3.95
CA LEU A 14 -27.57 -18.26 3.70
C LEU A 14 -26.52 -19.07 2.95
N LYS A 15 -26.28 -20.30 3.31
CA LYS A 15 -25.41 -21.22 2.56
C LYS A 15 -25.89 -21.39 1.12
N SER A 16 -27.20 -21.52 0.90
CA SER A 16 -27.78 -21.59 -0.45
C SER A 16 -27.55 -20.29 -1.23
N CYS A 17 -27.64 -19.12 -0.58
CA CYS A 17 -27.30 -17.83 -1.16
C CYS A 17 -25.81 -17.78 -1.58
N ILE A 18 -24.89 -18.19 -0.71
CA ILE A 18 -23.46 -18.27 -1.02
C ILE A 18 -23.19 -19.18 -2.23
N GLN A 19 -23.96 -20.24 -2.38
CA GLN A 19 -23.89 -21.15 -3.54
C GLN A 19 -24.65 -20.65 -4.78
N GLU A 20 -25.27 -19.47 -4.70
CA GLU A 20 -26.18 -18.92 -5.73
C GLU A 20 -27.35 -19.82 -6.08
N LYS A 21 -27.73 -20.73 -5.18
CA LYS A 21 -28.85 -21.68 -5.34
C LYS A 21 -30.12 -21.15 -4.69
N VAL A 22 -30.68 -20.08 -5.25
CA VAL A 22 -31.80 -19.35 -4.63
C VAL A 22 -33.18 -19.71 -5.19
N GLN A 23 -33.27 -20.60 -6.18
CA GLN A 23 -34.53 -20.92 -6.87
C GLN A 23 -35.59 -21.46 -5.92
N ASP A 24 -35.19 -22.20 -4.91
CA ASP A 24 -36.08 -22.84 -3.93
C ASP A 24 -36.37 -21.96 -2.71
N LEU A 25 -35.84 -20.75 -2.64
CA LEU A 25 -35.96 -19.84 -1.49
C LEU A 25 -37.23 -18.97 -1.52
N LYS A 26 -37.80 -18.74 -2.70
CA LYS A 26 -38.94 -17.85 -2.88
C LYS A 26 -40.15 -18.24 -2.06
N GLU A 27 -40.60 -19.47 -2.21
CA GLU A 27 -41.80 -19.97 -1.54
C GLU A 27 -41.68 -19.97 -0.01
N PRO A 28 -40.56 -20.44 0.60
CA PRO A 28 -40.30 -20.26 2.01
C PRO A 28 -40.31 -18.80 2.49
N LEU A 29 -39.67 -17.89 1.74
CA LEU A 29 -39.68 -16.47 2.10
C LEU A 29 -41.06 -15.84 2.05
N GLU A 30 -41.88 -16.17 1.04
CA GLU A 30 -43.27 -15.73 0.96
C GLU A 30 -44.07 -16.20 2.18
N GLN A 31 -43.92 -17.46 2.58
CA GLN A 31 -44.57 -18.03 3.74
C GLN A 31 -44.14 -17.31 5.01
N PHE A 32 -42.85 -17.06 5.21
CA PHE A 32 -42.33 -16.39 6.38
C PHE A 32 -42.79 -14.92 6.49
N LEU A 33 -42.88 -14.21 5.38
CA LEU A 33 -43.38 -12.83 5.35
C LEU A 33 -44.87 -12.74 5.78
N GLU A 34 -45.65 -13.80 5.62
CA GLU A 34 -47.08 -13.83 5.96
C GLU A 34 -47.34 -14.33 7.42
N GLU A 35 -46.31 -14.83 8.11
CA GLU A 35 -46.47 -15.32 9.49
C GLU A 35 -46.66 -14.17 10.48
N LYS A 36 -47.67 -14.25 11.34
CA LYS A 36 -48.07 -13.16 12.27
C LYS A 36 -47.33 -13.17 13.62
N ASN A 37 -46.65 -14.25 13.98
CA ASN A 37 -46.07 -14.46 15.31
C ASN A 37 -44.57 -14.72 15.23
N THR A 38 -43.85 -13.87 14.52
CA THR A 38 -42.38 -13.88 14.42
C THR A 38 -41.77 -13.02 15.53
N ASP A 39 -40.75 -13.52 16.20
CA ASP A 39 -39.99 -12.69 17.17
C ASP A 39 -39.03 -11.74 16.46
N PHE A 40 -38.32 -10.90 17.23
CA PHE A 40 -37.39 -9.91 16.70
C PHE A 40 -36.33 -10.54 15.80
N HIS A 41 -35.71 -11.62 16.23
CA HIS A 41 -34.64 -12.27 15.47
C HIS A 41 -35.15 -12.85 14.14
N ASP A 42 -36.35 -13.50 14.21
CA ASP A 42 -36.97 -14.03 13.01
C ASP A 42 -37.25 -12.94 11.97
N GLN A 43 -37.75 -11.80 12.41
CA GLN A 43 -38.04 -10.65 11.52
C GLN A 43 -36.78 -10.11 10.88
N CYS A 44 -35.71 -9.95 11.65
CA CYS A 44 -34.42 -9.52 11.12
C CYS A 44 -33.90 -10.51 10.07
N LEU A 45 -33.98 -11.81 10.35
CA LEU A 45 -33.51 -12.85 9.45
C LEU A 45 -34.30 -12.89 8.14
N ILE A 46 -35.61 -12.78 8.22
CA ILE A 46 -36.50 -12.76 7.06
C ILE A 46 -36.15 -11.58 6.17
N LEU A 47 -36.00 -10.38 6.72
CA LEU A 47 -35.64 -9.19 5.92
C LEU A 47 -34.24 -9.27 5.31
N PHE A 48 -33.25 -9.79 6.05
CA PHE A 48 -31.92 -10.01 5.52
C PHE A 48 -31.96 -10.92 4.29
N LEU A 49 -32.64 -12.06 4.39
CA LEU A 49 -32.77 -13.03 3.31
C LEU A 49 -33.62 -12.53 2.13
N VAL A 50 -34.61 -11.69 2.36
CA VAL A 50 -35.35 -11.01 1.28
C VAL A 50 -34.42 -10.17 0.43
N GLY A 51 -33.51 -9.42 1.06
CA GLY A 51 -32.48 -8.66 0.35
C GLY A 51 -31.56 -9.57 -0.46
N GLU A 52 -30.99 -10.61 0.15
CA GLU A 52 -30.12 -11.57 -0.52
C GLU A 52 -30.80 -12.30 -1.67
N TYR A 53 -32.01 -12.80 -1.46
CA TYR A 53 -32.79 -13.47 -2.50
C TYR A 53 -33.01 -12.53 -3.70
N THR A 54 -33.47 -11.30 -3.43
CA THR A 54 -33.77 -10.32 -4.50
C THR A 54 -32.53 -9.98 -5.31
N ARG A 55 -31.37 -9.82 -4.64
CA ARG A 55 -30.09 -9.52 -5.26
C ARG A 55 -29.64 -10.65 -6.19
N ILE A 56 -29.62 -11.88 -5.71
CA ILE A 56 -29.07 -13.03 -6.43
C ILE A 56 -30.01 -13.50 -7.54
N SER A 57 -31.33 -13.54 -7.28
CA SER A 57 -32.32 -13.99 -8.26
C SER A 57 -32.66 -12.94 -9.32
N GLY A 58 -32.42 -11.65 -9.03
CA GLY A 58 -32.92 -10.54 -9.84
C GLY A 58 -34.44 -10.38 -9.84
N ASP A 59 -35.18 -11.06 -8.95
CA ASP A 59 -36.65 -11.02 -8.87
C ASP A 59 -37.13 -9.74 -8.18
N HIS A 60 -36.93 -8.59 -8.82
CA HIS A 60 -37.44 -7.30 -8.34
C HIS A 60 -38.96 -7.23 -8.26
N PHE A 61 -39.68 -8.12 -8.97
CA PHE A 61 -41.13 -8.18 -8.91
C PHE A 61 -41.59 -8.72 -7.55
N PHE A 62 -40.95 -9.75 -7.04
CA PHE A 62 -41.17 -10.29 -5.69
C PHE A 62 -41.07 -9.18 -4.63
N TYR A 63 -39.98 -8.40 -4.67
CA TYR A 63 -39.77 -7.29 -3.73
C TYR A 63 -40.88 -6.23 -3.84
N LYS A 64 -41.27 -5.82 -5.04
CA LYS A 64 -42.33 -4.84 -5.28
C LYS A 64 -43.69 -5.32 -4.79
N GLU A 65 -44.02 -6.58 -4.99
CA GLU A 65 -45.28 -7.18 -4.52
C GLU A 65 -45.36 -7.18 -2.98
N LYS A 66 -44.24 -7.45 -2.30
CA LYS A 66 -44.18 -7.55 -0.83
C LYS A 66 -43.77 -6.22 -0.15
N LYS A 67 -43.60 -5.13 -0.89
CA LYS A 67 -43.06 -3.83 -0.43
C LYS A 67 -43.73 -3.32 0.85
N GLN A 68 -45.07 -3.42 0.97
CA GLN A 68 -45.78 -2.96 2.16
C GLN A 68 -45.41 -3.77 3.38
N LYS A 69 -45.33 -5.10 3.26
CA LYS A 69 -44.99 -5.99 4.37
C LYS A 69 -43.55 -5.82 4.81
N ILE A 70 -42.66 -5.67 3.84
CA ILE A 70 -41.26 -5.34 4.10
C ILE A 70 -41.15 -4.03 4.91
N ALA A 71 -41.85 -2.98 4.49
CA ALA A 71 -41.86 -1.70 5.19
C ALA A 71 -42.41 -1.79 6.62
N GLU A 72 -43.45 -2.59 6.84
CA GLU A 72 -44.00 -2.84 8.20
C GLU A 72 -42.98 -3.52 9.10
N LEU A 73 -42.23 -4.49 8.57
CA LEU A 73 -41.16 -5.17 9.31
C LEU A 73 -39.96 -4.26 9.57
N GLN A 74 -39.55 -3.43 8.58
CA GLN A 74 -38.52 -2.43 8.77
C GLN A 74 -38.87 -1.47 9.91
N ASP A 75 -40.09 -0.89 9.91
CA ASP A 75 -40.53 0.00 10.97
C ASP A 75 -40.50 -0.67 12.35
N HIS A 76 -40.91 -1.93 12.44
CA HIS A 76 -40.87 -2.66 13.71
C HIS A 76 -39.45 -2.91 14.21
N ILE A 77 -38.52 -3.29 13.30
CA ILE A 77 -37.13 -3.55 13.64
C ILE A 77 -36.41 -2.23 14.04
N GLU A 78 -36.68 -1.12 13.35
CA GLU A 78 -36.14 0.21 13.72
C GLU A 78 -36.50 0.56 15.18
N GLU A 79 -37.73 0.33 15.62
CA GLU A 79 -38.16 0.58 16.99
C GLU A 79 -37.60 -0.46 17.99
N ALA A 80 -37.56 -1.74 17.61
CA ALA A 80 -37.18 -2.83 18.50
C ALA A 80 -35.67 -2.94 18.71
N ALA A 81 -34.84 -2.46 17.77
CA ALA A 81 -33.37 -2.54 17.84
C ALA A 81 -32.79 -1.89 19.10
N TYR A 82 -33.44 -0.88 19.64
CA TYR A 82 -33.01 -0.16 20.84
C TYR A 82 -33.65 -0.69 22.13
N GLN A 83 -34.37 -1.81 22.09
CA GLN A 83 -35.00 -2.44 23.25
C GLN A 83 -34.21 -3.67 23.71
N PRO A 84 -34.21 -4.00 25.01
CA PRO A 84 -33.64 -5.24 25.50
C PRO A 84 -34.32 -6.44 24.89
N CYS A 85 -33.54 -7.41 24.39
CA CYS A 85 -34.05 -8.68 23.90
C CYS A 85 -33.09 -9.81 24.22
N GLY A 86 -33.51 -11.06 23.99
CA GLY A 86 -32.70 -12.26 24.22
C GLY A 86 -31.47 -12.30 23.30
N ARG A 87 -30.47 -13.08 23.68
CA ARG A 87 -29.28 -13.30 22.83
C ARG A 87 -29.57 -14.21 21.63
N ILE A 88 -28.91 -13.97 20.51
CA ILE A 88 -28.87 -14.95 19.40
C ILE A 88 -28.25 -16.26 19.89
N SER A 89 -27.17 -16.18 20.66
CA SER A 89 -26.32 -17.28 21.06
C SER A 89 -26.59 -17.84 22.45
N GLY A 90 -27.52 -17.26 23.25
CA GLY A 90 -27.65 -17.61 24.65
C GLY A 90 -29.00 -17.35 25.30
N GLU A 91 -29.03 -17.35 26.62
CA GLU A 91 -30.19 -17.01 27.47
C GLU A 91 -29.99 -15.66 28.14
N GLY A 92 -31.07 -14.96 28.41
CA GLY A 92 -31.10 -13.66 29.09
C GLY A 92 -31.57 -12.53 28.17
N ASP A 93 -32.13 -11.47 28.77
CA ASP A 93 -32.58 -10.28 28.09
C ASP A 93 -31.60 -9.14 28.40
N GLY A 94 -31.17 -8.37 27.38
CA GLY A 94 -30.23 -7.28 27.55
C GLY A 94 -30.03 -6.49 26.24
N PHE A 95 -29.12 -5.53 26.29
CA PHE A 95 -28.69 -4.73 25.11
C PHE A 95 -27.43 -5.37 24.53
N PHE A 96 -27.58 -6.25 23.57
CA PHE A 96 -26.47 -7.01 23.00
C PHE A 96 -26.08 -6.48 21.63
N ALA A 97 -24.77 -6.33 21.39
CA ALA A 97 -24.21 -5.88 20.12
C ALA A 97 -24.65 -6.78 18.95
N GLU A 98 -24.68 -8.10 19.18
CA GLU A 98 -25.11 -9.09 18.18
C GLU A 98 -26.54 -8.84 17.67
N ASN A 99 -27.47 -8.50 18.53
CA ASN A 99 -28.85 -8.21 18.16
C ASN A 99 -28.95 -6.92 17.36
N PHE A 100 -28.16 -5.93 17.74
CA PHE A 100 -28.08 -4.66 17.04
C PHE A 100 -27.44 -4.80 15.65
N GLY A 101 -26.39 -5.60 15.53
CA GLY A 101 -25.78 -5.96 14.23
C GLY A 101 -26.77 -6.65 13.31
N MET A 102 -27.58 -7.59 13.86
CA MET A 102 -28.61 -8.29 13.12
C MET A 102 -29.70 -7.36 12.58
N ALA A 103 -30.16 -6.42 13.40
CA ALA A 103 -31.12 -5.40 12.97
C ALA A 103 -30.53 -4.50 11.86
N TYR A 104 -29.30 -4.06 12.02
CA TYR A 104 -28.58 -3.28 11.02
C TYR A 104 -28.51 -4.01 9.67
N GLY A 105 -28.02 -5.24 9.66
CA GLY A 105 -27.91 -6.05 8.43
C GLY A 105 -29.25 -6.30 7.75
N ALA A 106 -30.30 -6.55 8.53
CA ALA A 106 -31.67 -6.72 8.03
C ALA A 106 -32.20 -5.45 7.34
N LEU A 107 -32.06 -4.32 7.99
CA LEU A 107 -32.49 -3.02 7.45
C LEU A 107 -31.68 -2.65 6.21
N TYR A 108 -30.36 -2.79 6.27
CA TYR A 108 -29.48 -2.50 5.15
C TYR A 108 -29.85 -3.33 3.92
N ASN A 109 -29.82 -4.67 4.03
CA ASN A 109 -30.08 -5.57 2.92
C ASN A 109 -31.48 -5.40 2.34
N SER A 110 -32.50 -5.28 3.18
CA SER A 110 -33.87 -5.08 2.70
C SER A 110 -34.10 -3.69 2.09
N ASN A 111 -33.30 -2.69 2.45
CA ASN A 111 -33.45 -1.34 1.91
C ASN A 111 -32.68 -1.14 0.57
N LEU A 112 -31.79 -2.03 0.16
CA LEU A 112 -31.07 -1.94 -1.11
C LEU A 112 -32.00 -1.72 -2.31
N PHE A 113 -33.18 -2.35 -2.30
CA PHE A 113 -34.16 -2.29 -3.38
C PHE A 113 -35.35 -1.38 -3.07
N GLY A 114 -35.60 -1.09 -1.82
CA GLY A 114 -36.73 -0.27 -1.34
C GLY A 114 -36.43 1.21 -1.27
N LYS A 115 -35.21 1.57 -0.98
CA LYS A 115 -34.69 2.94 -0.83
C LYS A 115 -35.61 3.84 -0.01
N ARG A 116 -36.07 3.33 1.13
CA ARG A 116 -36.86 4.15 2.08
C ARG A 116 -35.90 5.10 2.81
N GLU A 117 -36.14 6.39 2.68
CA GLU A 117 -35.33 7.42 3.36
C GLU A 117 -35.31 7.24 4.87
N LYS A 118 -36.46 6.98 5.50
CA LYS A 118 -36.55 6.71 6.95
C LYS A 118 -35.65 5.55 7.37
N THR A 119 -35.66 4.47 6.61
CA THR A 119 -34.81 3.31 6.90
C THR A 119 -33.32 3.59 6.64
N ALA A 120 -33.00 4.39 5.63
CA ALA A 120 -31.62 4.83 5.38
C ALA A 120 -31.09 5.71 6.52
N GLU A 121 -31.90 6.64 7.02
CA GLU A 121 -31.60 7.45 8.20
C GLU A 121 -31.39 6.56 9.45
N ALA A 122 -32.27 5.57 9.66
CA ALA A 122 -32.15 4.63 10.79
C ALA A 122 -30.82 3.81 10.70
N ILE A 123 -30.45 3.33 9.52
CA ILE A 123 -29.19 2.62 9.27
C ILE A 123 -27.98 3.50 9.64
N HIS A 124 -27.98 4.76 9.19
CA HIS A 124 -26.93 5.71 9.53
C HIS A 124 -26.85 5.96 11.06
N GLN A 125 -27.98 6.22 11.71
CA GLN A 125 -28.04 6.41 13.16
C GLN A 125 -27.58 5.17 13.93
N MET A 126 -27.95 3.98 13.47
CA MET A 126 -27.52 2.73 14.09
C MET A 126 -26.00 2.56 14.03
N LYS A 127 -25.36 2.88 12.91
CA LYS A 127 -23.90 2.76 12.78
C LYS A 127 -23.18 3.71 13.75
N ASN A 128 -23.62 4.96 13.86
CA ASN A 128 -23.09 5.92 14.82
C ASN A 128 -23.30 5.48 16.27
N TYR A 129 -24.54 5.03 16.59
CA TYR A 129 -24.87 4.52 17.91
C TYR A 129 -24.01 3.33 18.30
N ALA A 130 -23.71 2.43 17.36
CA ALA A 130 -22.89 1.25 17.62
C ALA A 130 -21.45 1.62 18.00
N TYR A 131 -20.85 2.58 17.33
CA TYR A 131 -19.53 3.09 17.72
C TYR A 131 -19.50 3.66 19.15
N ASP A 132 -20.55 4.36 19.56
CA ASP A 132 -20.63 4.98 20.88
C ASP A 132 -20.97 3.99 22.01
N HIS A 133 -21.68 2.89 21.68
CA HIS A 133 -22.28 2.01 22.68
C HIS A 133 -21.71 0.59 22.70
N TYR A 134 -21.22 0.10 21.57
CA TYR A 134 -20.71 -1.27 21.42
C TYR A 134 -19.21 -1.33 21.14
N THR A 135 -18.49 -0.25 21.45
CA THR A 135 -17.03 -0.25 21.47
C THR A 135 -16.51 0.20 22.83
N CYS A 136 -15.43 -0.42 23.30
CA CYS A 136 -14.76 -0.06 24.56
C CYS A 136 -13.24 -0.23 24.40
N ALA A 137 -12.45 0.79 24.76
CA ALA A 137 -11.01 0.80 24.64
C ALA A 137 -10.51 0.40 23.23
N GLY A 138 -11.20 0.86 22.17
CA GLY A 138 -10.86 0.56 20.77
C GLY A 138 -11.18 -0.86 20.32
N ARG A 139 -12.06 -1.59 21.03
CA ARG A 139 -12.46 -2.96 20.72
C ARG A 139 -13.98 -3.08 20.75
N LEU A 140 -14.51 -4.08 20.05
CA LEU A 140 -15.91 -4.45 20.22
C LEU A 140 -16.21 -4.83 21.67
N ALA A 141 -17.35 -4.39 22.15
CA ALA A 141 -17.88 -4.71 23.46
C ALA A 141 -19.31 -5.24 23.34
N ASP A 142 -19.70 -6.15 24.20
CA ASP A 142 -21.01 -6.77 24.21
C ASP A 142 -22.11 -5.83 24.70
N GLU A 143 -21.77 -5.01 25.67
CA GLU A 143 -22.62 -3.96 26.25
C GLU A 143 -21.77 -2.68 26.41
N LYS A 144 -22.43 -1.54 26.53
CA LYS A 144 -21.77 -0.30 26.89
C LYS A 144 -20.92 -0.50 28.16
N HIS A 145 -19.59 -0.47 27.99
CA HIS A 145 -18.61 -0.76 29.05
C HIS A 145 -18.37 -2.23 29.40
N GLY A 146 -18.76 -3.17 28.53
CA GLY A 146 -18.48 -4.60 28.74
C GLY A 146 -16.98 -4.94 28.65
N ASP A 147 -16.54 -5.82 29.57
CA ASP A 147 -15.08 -6.05 29.79
C ASP A 147 -14.44 -7.12 28.86
N LEU A 148 -15.19 -7.93 28.14
CA LEU A 148 -14.65 -9.09 27.41
C LEU A 148 -15.29 -9.29 26.04
N ALA A 149 -14.47 -9.15 25.00
CA ALA A 149 -14.82 -9.61 23.67
C ALA A 149 -14.86 -11.16 23.64
N THR A 150 -16.01 -11.72 23.28
CA THR A 150 -16.17 -13.15 22.99
C THR A 150 -16.35 -13.36 21.49
N PRO A 151 -16.01 -14.54 20.93
CA PRO A 151 -16.23 -14.82 19.51
C PRO A 151 -17.69 -14.67 19.07
N GLN A 152 -18.66 -14.79 19.96
CA GLN A 152 -20.06 -14.58 19.64
C GLN A 152 -20.40 -13.13 19.28
N LEU A 153 -19.59 -12.14 19.71
CA LEU A 153 -19.73 -10.76 19.25
C LEU A 153 -19.55 -10.61 17.73
N LEU A 154 -18.86 -11.54 17.10
CA LEU A 154 -18.60 -11.46 15.67
C LEU A 154 -19.84 -11.59 14.79
N TRP A 155 -21.01 -11.92 15.37
CA TRP A 155 -22.29 -11.76 14.68
C TRP A 155 -22.57 -10.33 14.21
N VAL A 156 -21.94 -9.31 14.81
CA VAL A 156 -22.02 -7.93 14.32
C VAL A 156 -21.28 -7.72 13.00
N CYS A 157 -20.31 -8.59 12.72
CA CYS A 157 -19.53 -8.54 11.47
C CYS A 157 -20.10 -9.51 10.43
N VAL A 158 -20.33 -10.75 10.81
CA VAL A 158 -20.69 -11.82 9.90
C VAL A 158 -21.99 -12.52 10.31
N PRO A 159 -23.02 -12.52 9.46
CA PRO A 159 -23.10 -11.94 8.11
C PRO A 159 -23.62 -10.50 8.05
N PHE A 160 -23.89 -9.84 9.17
CA PHE A 160 -24.72 -8.65 9.23
C PHE A 160 -24.03 -7.33 8.91
N GLY A 161 -22.69 -7.28 8.91
CA GLY A 161 -21.90 -6.18 8.37
C GLY A 161 -22.06 -4.81 9.05
N LEU A 162 -22.52 -4.75 10.32
CA LEU A 162 -22.53 -3.50 11.10
C LEU A 162 -21.11 -2.94 11.24
N PHE A 163 -20.16 -3.82 11.52
CA PHE A 163 -18.73 -3.61 11.39
C PHE A 163 -18.17 -4.60 10.37
N THR A 164 -17.23 -4.17 9.55
CA THR A 164 -16.55 -5.07 8.62
C THR A 164 -15.46 -5.88 9.33
N PRO A 165 -15.04 -7.04 8.81
CA PRO A 165 -13.93 -7.80 9.40
C PRO A 165 -12.60 -7.04 9.45
N GLU A 166 -12.43 -6.00 8.63
CA GLU A 166 -11.26 -5.14 8.57
C GLU A 166 -11.32 -3.97 9.57
N ASP A 167 -12.49 -3.64 10.09
CA ASP A 167 -12.64 -2.56 11.06
C ASP A 167 -11.70 -2.79 12.26
N LEU A 168 -10.97 -1.75 12.65
CA LEU A 168 -9.97 -1.84 13.71
C LEU A 168 -10.54 -2.34 15.03
N VAL A 169 -11.78 -2.00 15.33
CA VAL A 169 -12.47 -2.47 16.55
C VAL A 169 -12.72 -3.98 16.52
N CYS A 170 -13.00 -4.57 15.35
CA CYS A 170 -13.13 -6.01 15.17
C CYS A 170 -11.77 -6.69 15.26
N VAL A 171 -10.76 -6.17 14.56
CA VAL A 171 -9.40 -6.70 14.57
C VAL A 171 -8.83 -6.71 15.99
N ALA A 172 -8.96 -5.61 16.72
CA ALA A 172 -8.49 -5.49 18.10
C ALA A 172 -9.27 -6.41 19.06
N ALA A 173 -10.59 -6.58 18.85
CA ALA A 173 -11.38 -7.51 19.62
C ALA A 173 -10.88 -8.96 19.44
N VAL A 174 -10.74 -9.41 18.19
CA VAL A 174 -10.28 -10.77 17.86
C VAL A 174 -8.87 -11.02 18.39
N GLN A 175 -7.96 -10.07 18.28
CA GLN A 175 -6.60 -10.17 18.84
C GLN A 175 -6.59 -10.32 20.37
N SER A 176 -7.59 -9.79 21.06
CA SER A 176 -7.72 -9.88 22.51
C SER A 176 -8.41 -11.14 23.01
N MET A 177 -9.06 -11.90 22.12
CA MET A 177 -9.78 -13.13 22.48
C MET A 177 -8.83 -14.22 22.93
N LYS A 178 -9.26 -14.98 23.94
CA LYS A 178 -8.50 -16.13 24.42
C LYS A 178 -8.72 -17.34 23.51
N GLU A 179 -7.76 -18.27 23.54
CA GLU A 179 -7.96 -19.58 22.89
C GLU A 179 -9.21 -20.26 23.45
N THR A 180 -10.01 -20.82 22.55
CA THR A 180 -11.27 -21.49 22.87
C THR A 180 -11.29 -22.90 22.29
N THR A 181 -12.06 -23.77 22.91
CA THR A 181 -12.41 -25.10 22.39
C THR A 181 -13.91 -25.24 22.20
N ASP A 182 -14.67 -24.18 22.48
CA ASP A 182 -16.12 -24.17 22.29
C ASP A 182 -16.47 -24.20 20.80
N PRO A 183 -17.33 -25.14 20.33
CA PRO A 183 -17.64 -25.26 18.90
C PRO A 183 -18.30 -24.01 18.29
N ALA A 184 -19.13 -23.31 19.06
CA ALA A 184 -19.79 -22.09 18.57
C ALA A 184 -18.78 -20.95 18.38
N ASP A 185 -17.85 -20.80 19.30
CA ASP A 185 -16.77 -19.84 19.22
C ASP A 185 -15.80 -20.13 18.08
N LEU A 186 -15.40 -21.40 17.94
CA LEU A 186 -14.55 -21.85 16.83
C LEU A 186 -15.21 -21.58 15.47
N GLY A 187 -16.52 -21.81 15.38
CA GLY A 187 -17.31 -21.53 14.19
C GLY A 187 -17.29 -20.04 13.83
N MET A 188 -17.56 -19.16 14.80
CA MET A 188 -17.59 -17.72 14.57
C MET A 188 -16.22 -17.17 14.16
N LEU A 189 -15.13 -17.62 14.81
CA LEU A 189 -13.76 -17.25 14.41
C LEU A 189 -13.42 -17.75 13.01
N GLY A 190 -13.78 -18.99 12.69
CA GLY A 190 -13.57 -19.54 11.35
C GLY A 190 -14.30 -18.74 10.26
N TRP A 191 -15.55 -18.38 10.53
CA TRP A 191 -16.36 -17.56 9.61
C TRP A 191 -15.80 -16.14 9.45
N TYR A 192 -15.46 -15.48 10.57
CA TYR A 192 -14.83 -14.17 10.56
C TYR A 192 -13.56 -14.16 9.68
N TYR A 193 -12.65 -15.12 9.87
CA TYR A 193 -11.44 -15.20 9.08
C TYR A 193 -11.68 -15.56 7.61
N ALA A 194 -12.72 -16.35 7.31
CA ALA A 194 -13.12 -16.62 5.93
C ALA A 194 -13.65 -15.37 5.23
N GLU A 195 -14.42 -14.52 5.93
CA GLU A 195 -14.88 -13.24 5.41
C GLU A 195 -13.74 -12.24 5.25
N LYS A 196 -12.79 -12.25 6.17
CA LYS A 196 -11.57 -11.42 6.09
C LYS A 196 -10.60 -11.87 5.00
N ALA A 197 -10.88 -13.01 4.34
CA ALA A 197 -9.99 -13.69 3.40
C ALA A 197 -8.63 -14.09 3.99
N ASP A 198 -8.51 -14.18 5.33
CA ASP A 198 -7.40 -14.87 6.01
C ASP A 198 -7.68 -16.39 6.02
N TYR A 199 -7.54 -16.97 4.85
CA TYR A 199 -7.94 -18.37 4.62
C TYR A 199 -7.09 -19.37 5.41
N ARG A 200 -5.88 -19.02 5.77
CA ARG A 200 -5.03 -19.83 6.63
C ARG A 200 -5.68 -20.00 8.01
N LYS A 201 -6.07 -18.90 8.64
CA LYS A 201 -6.75 -18.96 9.94
C LYS A 201 -8.15 -19.57 9.83
N ALA A 202 -8.89 -19.26 8.77
CA ALA A 202 -10.20 -19.87 8.51
C ALA A 202 -10.09 -21.40 8.47
N ARG A 203 -9.10 -21.96 7.77
CA ARG A 203 -8.83 -23.40 7.72
C ARG A 203 -8.44 -23.96 9.09
N LYS A 204 -7.61 -23.24 9.85
CA LYS A 204 -7.24 -23.65 11.21
C LYS A 204 -8.47 -23.83 12.09
N TYR A 205 -9.34 -22.82 12.16
CA TYR A 205 -10.56 -22.88 12.99
C TYR A 205 -11.56 -23.90 12.47
N LEU A 206 -11.70 -24.08 11.17
CA LEU A 206 -12.50 -25.15 10.58
C LEU A 206 -11.97 -26.53 11.00
N GLY A 207 -10.65 -26.72 11.04
CA GLY A 207 -10.02 -27.97 11.51
C GLY A 207 -10.35 -28.26 12.96
N LEU A 208 -10.14 -27.29 13.84
CA LEU A 208 -10.47 -27.41 15.26
C LEU A 208 -11.96 -27.71 15.47
N LEU A 209 -12.83 -27.03 14.70
CA LEU A 209 -14.27 -27.30 14.75
C LEU A 209 -14.60 -28.71 14.31
N LYS A 210 -13.96 -29.24 13.27
CA LYS A 210 -14.17 -30.62 12.81
C LYS A 210 -13.73 -31.69 13.80
N GLU A 211 -12.68 -31.43 14.55
CA GLU A 211 -12.17 -32.36 15.58
C GLU A 211 -13.04 -32.42 16.84
N THR A 212 -14.01 -31.52 16.99
CA THR A 212 -14.90 -31.51 18.17
C THR A 212 -15.95 -32.62 18.12
N GLU A 213 -15.96 -33.48 19.14
CA GLU A 213 -16.84 -34.67 19.20
C GLU A 213 -18.34 -34.36 19.34
N LYS A 214 -18.70 -33.21 19.95
CA LYS A 214 -20.09 -32.80 20.17
C LYS A 214 -20.29 -31.39 19.65
N LYS A 215 -20.99 -31.25 18.56
CA LYS A 215 -21.40 -29.99 17.97
C LYS A 215 -22.90 -29.76 18.11
N GLU A 216 -23.27 -28.50 18.26
CA GLU A 216 -24.66 -28.09 18.08
C GLU A 216 -24.97 -27.95 16.57
N GLU A 217 -26.22 -28.10 16.17
CA GLU A 217 -26.71 -28.00 14.79
C GLU A 217 -26.31 -26.66 14.14
N ILE A 218 -26.25 -25.57 14.93
CA ILE A 218 -25.80 -24.23 14.46
C ILE A 218 -24.31 -24.26 14.09
N SER A 219 -23.46 -24.87 14.91
CA SER A 219 -22.02 -24.99 14.64
C SER A 219 -21.77 -25.85 13.40
N GLU A 220 -22.55 -26.85 13.13
CA GLU A 220 -22.49 -27.65 11.90
C GLU A 220 -22.92 -26.85 10.66
N ALA A 221 -23.91 -25.98 10.78
CA ALA A 221 -24.32 -25.10 9.68
C ALA A 221 -23.24 -24.06 9.36
N ILE A 222 -22.64 -23.46 10.38
CA ILE A 222 -21.50 -22.51 10.23
C ILE A 222 -20.29 -23.22 9.62
N GLU A 223 -19.97 -24.45 10.08
CA GLU A 223 -18.92 -25.28 9.46
C GLU A 223 -19.14 -25.40 7.96
N GLY A 224 -20.37 -25.72 7.54
CA GLY A 224 -20.71 -25.82 6.13
C GLY A 224 -20.59 -24.51 5.35
N ILE A 225 -20.81 -23.35 5.98
CA ILE A 225 -20.60 -22.02 5.37
C ILE A 225 -19.11 -21.77 5.17
N ILE A 226 -18.29 -22.01 6.19
CA ILE A 226 -16.82 -21.84 6.10
C ILE A 226 -16.24 -22.72 5.00
N GLU A 227 -16.67 -24.00 4.95
CA GLU A 227 -16.24 -24.92 3.89
C GLU A 227 -16.55 -24.38 2.50
N GLU A 228 -17.75 -23.88 2.30
CA GLU A 228 -18.16 -23.35 0.99
C GLU A 228 -17.33 -22.14 0.58
N LYS A 229 -17.12 -21.20 1.48
CA LYS A 229 -16.27 -20.04 1.22
C LYS A 229 -14.84 -20.45 0.88
N LEU A 230 -14.26 -21.37 1.62
CA LEU A 230 -12.92 -21.89 1.35
C LEU A 230 -12.83 -22.65 0.02
N LYS A 231 -13.90 -23.36 -0.39
CA LYS A 231 -13.96 -24.01 -1.71
C LYS A 231 -14.01 -22.99 -2.84
N ILE A 232 -14.84 -21.96 -2.72
CA ILE A 232 -14.94 -20.86 -3.70
C ILE A 232 -13.58 -20.15 -3.84
N ALA A 233 -12.89 -19.93 -2.73
CA ALA A 233 -11.55 -19.35 -2.73
C ALA A 233 -10.43 -20.30 -3.22
N GLY A 234 -10.75 -21.57 -3.56
CA GLY A 234 -9.76 -22.57 -3.94
C GLY A 234 -8.86 -23.07 -2.80
N MET A 235 -9.20 -22.74 -1.57
CA MET A 235 -8.40 -23.05 -0.37
C MET A 235 -8.86 -24.31 0.36
N LEU A 236 -9.94 -24.94 -0.10
CA LEU A 236 -10.40 -26.25 0.30
C LEU A 236 -10.76 -27.05 -0.94
N THR A 237 -9.85 -27.89 -1.36
CA THR A 237 -9.99 -28.78 -2.52
C THR A 237 -10.35 -30.20 -2.07
N GLU A 238 -10.79 -31.05 -3.00
CA GLU A 238 -10.97 -32.48 -2.72
C GLU A 238 -9.64 -33.17 -2.39
N GLU A 239 -8.51 -32.62 -2.85
CA GLU A 239 -7.17 -33.10 -2.52
C GLU A 239 -6.75 -32.58 -1.15
N PRO A 240 -6.19 -33.46 -0.28
CA PRO A 240 -5.81 -33.05 1.07
C PRO A 240 -4.54 -32.20 1.14
N MET A 241 -3.86 -31.95 0.03
CA MET A 241 -2.57 -31.26 -0.05
C MET A 241 -2.65 -30.07 -0.98
N ILE A 242 -2.21 -28.92 -0.52
CA ILE A 242 -2.08 -27.70 -1.31
C ILE A 242 -0.61 -27.36 -1.46
N HIS A 243 -0.16 -27.19 -2.69
CA HIS A 243 1.17 -26.72 -3.04
C HIS A 243 1.10 -25.82 -4.25
N VAL A 244 1.52 -24.58 -4.08
CA VAL A 244 1.67 -23.62 -5.16
C VAL A 244 3.15 -23.19 -5.18
N PRO A 245 3.96 -23.64 -6.15
CA PRO A 245 5.42 -23.51 -6.10
C PRO A 245 5.96 -22.10 -5.93
N THR A 246 5.24 -21.10 -6.41
CA THR A 246 5.59 -19.68 -6.33
C THR A 246 4.68 -18.88 -5.39
N GLY A 247 3.86 -19.56 -4.60
CA GLY A 247 2.90 -18.90 -3.70
C GLY A 247 2.03 -17.90 -4.44
N ASN A 248 1.87 -16.74 -3.87
CA ASN A 248 1.18 -15.59 -4.47
C ASN A 248 2.14 -14.57 -5.11
N PHE A 249 3.39 -14.96 -5.36
CA PHE A 249 4.48 -14.11 -5.89
C PHE A 249 4.82 -12.87 -5.03
N ASN A 250 4.53 -12.91 -3.73
CA ASN A 250 5.02 -11.87 -2.83
C ASN A 250 6.42 -12.22 -2.34
N ARG A 251 7.44 -11.45 -2.75
CA ARG A 251 8.85 -11.74 -2.46
C ARG A 251 9.21 -11.61 -0.99
N TYR A 252 8.39 -10.92 -0.21
CA TYR A 252 8.67 -10.65 1.20
C TYR A 252 7.75 -11.41 2.17
N GLU A 253 6.62 -11.92 1.67
CA GLU A 253 5.63 -12.64 2.46
C GLU A 253 5.40 -14.04 1.88
N HIS A 254 6.21 -14.97 2.36
CA HIS A 254 6.16 -16.35 1.92
C HIS A 254 4.93 -17.09 2.42
N GLN A 255 4.31 -17.85 1.52
CA GLN A 255 3.19 -18.71 1.84
C GLN A 255 3.64 -20.05 2.43
N ASN A 256 2.81 -20.64 3.29
CA ASN A 256 3.14 -21.92 3.94
C ASN A 256 3.05 -23.17 3.04
N TYR A 257 2.83 -22.98 1.72
CA TYR A 257 2.65 -24.04 0.74
C TYR A 257 3.51 -23.87 -0.53
N GLU A 258 4.58 -23.08 -0.49
CA GLU A 258 5.42 -22.77 -1.65
C GLU A 258 6.76 -23.50 -1.66
N ARG A 259 7.46 -23.46 -2.80
CA ARG A 259 8.86 -23.89 -2.93
C ARG A 259 9.79 -22.76 -2.50
N ASP A 260 10.87 -23.12 -1.82
CA ASP A 260 11.87 -22.19 -1.32
C ASP A 260 13.30 -22.67 -1.74
N PRO A 261 14.03 -21.91 -2.61
CA PRO A 261 13.57 -20.73 -3.35
C PRO A 261 12.61 -21.07 -4.50
N TRP A 262 11.84 -20.07 -4.97
CA TRP A 262 10.90 -20.27 -6.09
C TRP A 262 11.62 -20.67 -7.38
N PHE A 263 12.77 -20.05 -7.67
CA PHE A 263 13.60 -20.25 -8.85
C PHE A 263 15.03 -20.63 -8.42
N PRO A 264 15.28 -21.93 -8.10
CA PRO A 264 16.55 -22.36 -7.54
C PRO A 264 17.73 -22.12 -8.48
N LYS A 265 18.81 -21.55 -7.96
CA LYS A 265 20.10 -21.42 -8.62
C LYS A 265 20.98 -22.66 -8.34
N ALA A 266 21.95 -22.94 -9.21
CA ALA A 266 22.86 -24.09 -9.06
C ALA A 266 23.53 -24.10 -7.68
N GLY A 267 23.42 -25.24 -6.98
CA GLY A 267 23.99 -25.43 -5.64
C GLY A 267 23.14 -24.94 -4.47
N GLU A 268 22.07 -24.19 -4.70
CA GLU A 268 21.14 -23.79 -3.63
C GLU A 268 20.35 -24.98 -3.09
N LYS A 269 20.06 -24.93 -1.80
CA LYS A 269 19.21 -25.95 -1.15
C LYS A 269 17.76 -25.66 -1.44
N VAL A 270 17.05 -26.65 -1.96
CA VAL A 270 15.62 -26.55 -2.27
C VAL A 270 14.81 -27.20 -1.16
N ALA A 271 13.85 -26.46 -0.65
CA ALA A 271 12.82 -26.96 0.24
C ALA A 271 11.44 -26.82 -0.40
N LEU A 272 10.52 -27.71 -0.05
CA LEU A 272 9.13 -27.62 -0.46
C LEU A 272 8.25 -27.55 0.77
N ASN A 273 7.23 -26.72 0.71
CA ASN A 273 6.23 -26.61 1.75
C ASN A 273 4.87 -26.98 1.18
N ILE A 274 4.07 -27.71 1.95
CA ILE A 274 2.68 -28.01 1.64
C ILE A 274 1.80 -27.69 2.84
N ALA A 275 0.65 -27.12 2.58
CA ALA A 275 -0.43 -27.03 3.54
C ALA A 275 -1.37 -28.22 3.34
N THR A 276 -1.93 -28.75 4.42
CA THR A 276 -2.82 -29.93 4.35
C THR A 276 -4.19 -29.66 4.93
N TRP A 277 -5.14 -30.52 4.57
CA TRP A 277 -6.42 -30.57 5.24
C TRP A 277 -6.71 -32.02 5.68
N PRO A 278 -6.92 -32.28 6.99
CA PRO A 278 -6.78 -31.34 8.11
C PRO A 278 -5.35 -30.77 8.25
N VAL A 279 -5.21 -29.65 8.97
CA VAL A 279 -3.94 -28.90 9.10
C VAL A 279 -2.78 -29.81 9.52
N LYS A 280 -3.02 -30.69 10.49
CA LYS A 280 -2.11 -31.79 10.79
C LYS A 280 -2.69 -33.07 10.21
N TYR A 281 -2.11 -33.54 9.12
CA TYR A 281 -2.60 -34.71 8.41
C TYR A 281 -2.33 -36.00 9.22
N PRO A 282 -3.28 -36.94 9.30
CA PRO A 282 -3.12 -38.14 10.15
C PRO A 282 -2.09 -39.15 9.64
N GLU A 283 -1.81 -39.15 8.34
CA GLU A 283 -0.84 -40.01 7.69
C GLU A 283 0.50 -39.35 7.48
N GLU A 284 1.54 -40.12 7.34
CA GLU A 284 2.86 -39.63 6.91
C GLU A 284 2.81 -39.18 5.45
N ILE A 285 3.47 -38.04 5.17
CA ILE A 285 3.54 -37.49 3.82
C ILE A 285 4.98 -37.59 3.32
N PHE A 286 5.12 -38.11 2.13
CA PHE A 286 6.41 -38.26 1.46
C PHE A 286 6.44 -37.43 0.19
N VAL A 287 7.59 -36.82 -0.11
CA VAL A 287 7.91 -36.30 -1.43
C VAL A 287 8.75 -37.33 -2.20
N TYR A 288 8.44 -37.49 -3.47
CA TYR A 288 9.25 -38.23 -4.41
C TYR A 288 9.70 -37.31 -5.53
N TRP A 289 10.97 -37.39 -5.91
CA TRP A 289 11.47 -36.56 -6.98
C TRP A 289 12.42 -37.32 -7.87
N LYS A 290 12.54 -36.88 -9.12
CA LYS A 290 13.51 -37.34 -10.10
C LYS A 290 13.99 -36.20 -10.94
N THR A 291 15.27 -36.31 -11.42
CA THR A 291 15.82 -35.36 -12.39
C THR A 291 15.83 -35.99 -13.78
N ASP A 292 15.92 -35.15 -14.81
CA ASP A 292 16.15 -35.56 -16.21
C ASP A 292 17.50 -36.27 -16.41
N ARG A 293 18.47 -36.10 -15.48
CA ARG A 293 19.78 -36.79 -15.47
C ARG A 293 19.73 -38.11 -14.70
N GLY A 294 18.56 -38.57 -14.29
CA GLY A 294 18.38 -39.89 -13.69
C GLY A 294 18.63 -39.97 -12.18
N ARG A 295 18.90 -38.84 -11.50
CA ARG A 295 18.90 -38.81 -10.04
C ARG A 295 17.45 -38.99 -9.52
N VAL A 296 17.32 -39.76 -8.46
CA VAL A 296 16.02 -39.97 -7.78
C VAL A 296 16.19 -39.82 -6.28
N GLY A 297 15.14 -39.40 -5.61
CA GLY A 297 15.13 -39.32 -4.16
C GLY A 297 13.73 -39.24 -3.60
N SER A 298 13.68 -39.42 -2.29
CA SER A 298 12.43 -39.24 -1.52
C SER A 298 12.77 -38.66 -0.16
N GLY A 299 11.78 -38.03 0.47
CA GLY A 299 11.91 -37.49 1.82
C GLY A 299 10.58 -37.48 2.53
N GLN A 300 10.59 -37.67 3.85
CA GLN A 300 9.43 -37.55 4.69
C GLN A 300 9.24 -36.08 5.09
N GLY A 301 8.01 -35.60 5.06
CA GLY A 301 7.66 -34.25 5.50
C GLY A 301 7.73 -34.10 7.02
N THR A 302 8.32 -33.00 7.47
CA THR A 302 8.34 -32.59 8.87
C THR A 302 7.27 -31.55 9.10
N TYR A 303 6.30 -31.84 9.99
CA TYR A 303 5.29 -30.86 10.36
C TYR A 303 5.89 -29.72 11.17
N GLN A 304 5.60 -28.49 10.77
CA GLN A 304 6.03 -27.25 11.43
C GLN A 304 4.81 -26.56 12.04
N PRO A 305 4.57 -26.69 13.36
CA PRO A 305 3.37 -26.13 13.99
C PRO A 305 3.23 -24.61 13.88
N GLU A 306 4.33 -23.88 13.91
CA GLU A 306 4.38 -22.41 13.80
C GLU A 306 3.96 -21.90 12.42
N TYR A 307 4.20 -22.69 11.35
CA TYR A 307 3.84 -22.39 9.97
C TYR A 307 2.62 -23.16 9.48
N GLU A 308 2.12 -24.10 10.27
CA GLU A 308 0.97 -24.97 9.91
C GLU A 308 1.16 -25.68 8.57
N ASN A 309 2.37 -26.19 8.32
CA ASN A 309 2.74 -26.83 7.07
C ASN A 309 3.63 -28.08 7.28
N TYR A 310 3.84 -28.82 6.21
CA TYR A 310 4.87 -29.85 6.14
C TYR A 310 6.02 -29.36 5.25
N ARG A 311 7.24 -29.40 5.77
CA ARG A 311 8.44 -29.02 5.06
C ARG A 311 9.28 -30.24 4.65
N PHE A 312 9.75 -30.25 3.40
CA PHE A 312 10.56 -31.29 2.80
C PHE A 312 11.89 -30.68 2.31
N GLN A 313 12.99 -31.32 2.62
CA GLN A 313 14.31 -30.92 2.13
C GLN A 313 14.71 -31.79 0.96
N LEU A 314 14.87 -31.24 -0.22
CA LEU A 314 15.31 -31.97 -1.41
C LEU A 314 16.83 -32.00 -1.57
N GLY A 315 17.54 -31.07 -0.93
CA GLY A 315 18.96 -30.84 -1.13
C GLY A 315 19.25 -29.86 -2.27
N SER A 316 20.46 -29.96 -2.86
CA SER A 316 20.90 -29.09 -3.96
C SER A 316 21.01 -29.84 -5.27
N PHE A 317 20.90 -29.11 -6.38
CA PHE A 317 20.93 -29.64 -7.74
C PHE A 317 21.95 -28.87 -8.59
N GLU A 318 22.36 -29.52 -9.69
CA GLU A 318 23.27 -28.86 -10.65
C GLU A 318 22.48 -27.96 -11.61
N GLY A 319 23.18 -26.92 -12.09
CA GLY A 319 22.57 -26.01 -13.05
C GLY A 319 22.08 -26.70 -14.32
N GLY A 320 20.89 -26.39 -14.75
CA GLY A 320 20.21 -26.95 -15.90
C GLY A 320 19.50 -28.29 -15.65
N GLU A 321 19.58 -28.89 -14.44
CA GLU A 321 18.78 -30.05 -14.11
C GLU A 321 17.30 -29.68 -14.05
N GLN A 322 16.46 -30.53 -14.64
CA GLN A 322 15.01 -30.44 -14.53
C GLN A 322 14.53 -31.43 -13.48
N VAL A 323 13.92 -30.95 -12.43
CA VAL A 323 13.42 -31.73 -11.29
C VAL A 323 11.91 -31.86 -11.39
N THR A 324 11.40 -33.09 -11.41
CA THR A 324 9.98 -33.41 -11.32
C THR A 324 9.72 -34.03 -9.95
N TYR A 325 8.71 -33.56 -9.25
CA TYR A 325 8.36 -34.06 -7.91
C TYR A 325 6.86 -34.13 -7.70
N TYR A 326 6.43 -34.93 -6.72
CA TYR A 326 5.06 -35.04 -6.26
C TYR A 326 5.03 -35.47 -4.80
N PHE A 327 3.89 -35.24 -4.14
CA PHE A 327 3.67 -35.66 -2.76
C PHE A 327 2.74 -36.86 -2.71
N GLN A 328 2.94 -37.73 -1.70
CA GLN A 328 2.15 -38.93 -1.52
C GLN A 328 1.91 -39.22 -0.04
N THR A 329 0.66 -39.58 0.28
CA THR A 329 0.28 -40.24 1.54
C THR A 329 -0.06 -41.70 1.26
N GLY A 330 -0.53 -42.44 2.28
CA GLY A 330 -1.04 -43.78 2.07
C GLY A 330 -2.25 -43.87 1.15
N THR A 331 -3.04 -42.81 1.08
CA THR A 331 -4.34 -42.76 0.39
C THR A 331 -4.41 -41.82 -0.79
N CYS A 332 -3.52 -40.83 -0.87
CA CYS A 332 -3.58 -39.77 -1.88
C CYS A 332 -2.20 -39.49 -2.51
N THR A 333 -2.22 -39.08 -3.78
CA THR A 333 -1.01 -38.62 -4.52
C THR A 333 -1.35 -37.29 -5.19
N SER A 334 -0.52 -36.26 -4.98
CA SER A 334 -0.67 -34.95 -5.61
C SER A 334 -0.44 -35.01 -7.13
N GLU A 335 -0.77 -33.94 -7.81
CA GLU A 335 -0.25 -33.71 -9.16
C GLU A 335 1.30 -33.66 -9.18
N LYS A 336 1.87 -33.69 -10.39
CA LYS A 336 3.31 -33.59 -10.56
C LYS A 336 3.71 -32.16 -10.84
N TYR A 337 4.62 -31.66 -10.03
CA TYR A 337 5.25 -30.35 -10.17
C TYR A 337 6.61 -30.46 -10.82
N GLN A 338 7.09 -29.37 -11.39
CA GLN A 338 8.38 -29.33 -12.06
C GLN A 338 9.07 -27.98 -11.85
N PHE A 339 10.39 -27.99 -11.81
CA PHE A 339 11.24 -26.81 -11.93
C PHE A 339 12.54 -27.14 -12.64
N THR A 340 13.16 -26.11 -13.21
CA THR A 340 14.49 -26.18 -13.78
C THR A 340 15.45 -25.39 -12.88
N VAL A 341 16.60 -25.95 -12.58
CA VAL A 341 17.64 -25.28 -11.79
C VAL A 341 18.39 -24.30 -12.68
N GLN A 342 18.45 -23.05 -12.27
CA GLN A 342 19.13 -22.01 -13.03
C GLN A 342 20.64 -22.28 -13.09
N LYS A 343 21.22 -22.15 -14.28
CA LYS A 343 22.63 -22.27 -14.54
C LYS A 343 23.24 -20.91 -14.80
N LYS A 344 24.33 -20.58 -14.09
CA LYS A 344 25.12 -19.39 -14.39
C LYS A 344 25.97 -19.62 -15.64
N GLU A 345 25.93 -18.68 -16.56
CA GLU A 345 26.79 -18.61 -17.73
C GLU A 345 27.47 -17.24 -17.78
N SER A 346 28.78 -17.17 -17.82
CA SER A 346 29.54 -15.93 -17.82
C SER A 346 30.15 -15.64 -19.18
N ILE A 347 30.17 -14.35 -19.55
CA ILE A 347 30.90 -13.89 -20.72
C ILE A 347 32.39 -13.88 -20.40
N ARG A 348 33.19 -14.50 -21.26
CA ARG A 348 34.64 -14.66 -21.03
C ARG A 348 35.50 -13.93 -22.05
N LEU A 349 34.96 -13.68 -23.24
CA LEU A 349 35.74 -13.16 -24.35
C LEU A 349 34.95 -12.05 -25.06
N PHE A 350 35.66 -11.03 -25.59
CA PHE A 350 35.07 -10.06 -26.50
C PHE A 350 35.82 -10.07 -27.84
N GLY A 351 35.06 -9.78 -28.91
CA GLY A 351 35.56 -9.80 -30.27
C GLY A 351 35.72 -8.40 -30.86
N GLU A 352 35.30 -8.24 -32.11
CA GLU A 352 35.48 -7.01 -32.88
C GLU A 352 34.65 -5.83 -32.34
N LYS A 353 35.30 -4.69 -32.17
CA LYS A 353 34.66 -3.42 -31.89
C LYS A 353 34.41 -2.69 -33.22
N ARG A 354 33.14 -2.25 -33.41
CA ARG A 354 32.70 -1.51 -34.58
C ARG A 354 32.27 -0.12 -34.16
N GLU A 355 32.99 0.88 -34.61
CA GLU A 355 32.63 2.30 -34.39
C GLU A 355 31.32 2.65 -35.14
N LYS A 356 30.47 3.44 -34.48
CA LYS A 356 29.22 3.98 -34.99
C LYS A 356 29.22 5.50 -34.82
N GLU A 357 28.36 6.22 -35.52
CA GLU A 357 28.31 7.68 -35.49
C GLU A 357 28.22 8.26 -34.06
N ASN A 358 27.40 7.64 -33.19
CA ASN A 358 27.18 8.11 -31.80
C ASN A 358 27.60 7.06 -30.75
N GLY A 359 28.59 6.20 -31.04
CA GLY A 359 29.01 5.17 -30.10
C GLY A 359 29.73 4.01 -30.75
N PHE A 360 29.51 2.79 -30.28
CA PHE A 360 30.08 1.57 -30.87
C PHE A 360 29.21 0.34 -30.59
N GLU A 361 29.50 -0.72 -31.33
CA GLU A 361 29.04 -2.09 -31.05
C GLU A 361 30.26 -2.98 -30.78
N LEU A 362 30.12 -3.86 -29.81
CA LEU A 362 31.17 -4.81 -29.42
C LEU A 362 30.55 -6.19 -29.29
N GLU A 363 31.15 -7.16 -29.96
CA GLU A 363 30.71 -8.56 -29.86
C GLU A 363 31.28 -9.18 -28.59
N LEU A 364 30.44 -9.89 -27.83
CA LEU A 364 30.79 -10.61 -26.60
C LEU A 364 30.48 -12.08 -26.80
N ARG A 365 31.31 -12.97 -26.22
CA ARG A 365 31.13 -14.43 -26.34
C ARG A 365 31.04 -15.10 -24.98
N SER A 366 30.08 -16.01 -24.86
CA SER A 366 29.91 -16.91 -23.72
C SER A 366 29.72 -18.33 -24.17
N GLY A 367 30.32 -19.26 -23.45
CA GLY A 367 30.15 -20.70 -23.70
C GLY A 367 30.56 -21.13 -25.12
N GLU A 368 29.88 -22.17 -25.64
CA GLU A 368 30.06 -22.71 -26.97
C GLU A 368 29.40 -21.86 -28.05
N ASN A 369 30.09 -20.86 -28.59
CA ASN A 369 29.69 -20.06 -29.76
C ASN A 369 28.47 -19.14 -29.58
N LYS A 370 28.02 -18.85 -28.36
CA LYS A 370 26.94 -17.85 -28.14
C LYS A 370 27.53 -16.44 -28.17
N VAL A 371 26.95 -15.60 -29.01
CA VAL A 371 27.36 -14.21 -29.18
C VAL A 371 26.34 -13.30 -28.57
N TYR A 372 26.81 -12.29 -27.86
CA TYR A 372 26.01 -11.16 -27.36
C TYR A 372 26.57 -9.89 -27.95
N LEU A 373 25.72 -8.88 -28.09
CA LEU A 373 26.10 -7.57 -28.60
C LEU A 373 26.03 -6.54 -27.48
N LEU A 374 27.16 -5.95 -27.14
CA LEU A 374 27.22 -4.76 -26.31
C LEU A 374 27.20 -3.54 -27.22
N LYS A 375 26.20 -2.70 -27.04
CA LYS A 375 26.05 -1.44 -27.74
C LYS A 375 26.29 -0.28 -26.77
N LYS A 376 27.07 0.72 -27.21
CA LYS A 376 27.14 2.03 -26.60
C LYS A 376 26.52 3.05 -27.54
N THR A 377 25.61 3.87 -27.02
CA THR A 377 25.01 5.01 -27.74
C THR A 377 25.04 6.23 -26.84
N VAL A 378 25.28 7.42 -27.38
CA VAL A 378 25.15 8.66 -26.62
C VAL A 378 23.77 9.26 -26.89
N VAL A 379 22.98 9.42 -25.84
CA VAL A 379 21.63 9.98 -25.88
C VAL A 379 21.63 11.24 -25.01
N ASN A 380 21.39 12.39 -25.60
CA ASN A 380 21.39 13.70 -24.88
C ASN A 380 22.66 13.94 -24.03
N GLY A 381 23.82 13.50 -24.53
CA GLY A 381 25.10 13.65 -23.82
C GLY A 381 25.40 12.57 -22.78
N VAL A 382 24.46 11.63 -22.52
CA VAL A 382 24.61 10.53 -21.57
C VAL A 382 24.91 9.22 -22.30
N SER A 383 25.81 8.41 -21.76
CA SER A 383 26.17 7.10 -22.34
C SER A 383 25.12 6.05 -21.98
N LEU A 384 24.46 5.50 -22.98
CA LEU A 384 23.57 4.34 -22.89
C LEU A 384 24.35 3.08 -23.30
N PHE A 385 24.35 2.08 -22.45
CA PHE A 385 24.90 0.75 -22.71
C PHE A 385 23.78 -0.29 -22.72
N GLN A 386 23.90 -1.25 -23.65
CA GLN A 386 22.93 -2.34 -23.78
C GLN A 386 23.66 -3.65 -24.06
N ILE A 387 23.36 -4.70 -23.32
CA ILE A 387 23.82 -6.07 -23.61
C ILE A 387 22.60 -6.88 -24.00
N LEU A 388 22.58 -7.37 -25.24
CA LEU A 388 21.49 -8.13 -25.81
C LEU A 388 22.02 -9.42 -26.44
N PRO A 389 21.25 -10.54 -26.44
CA PRO A 389 21.58 -11.72 -27.22
C PRO A 389 21.65 -11.36 -28.71
N ASP A 390 22.70 -11.79 -29.40
CA ASP A 390 22.76 -11.69 -30.87
C ASP A 390 22.37 -13.05 -31.48
N PRO A 391 21.21 -13.16 -32.11
CA PRO A 391 20.75 -14.41 -32.72
C PRO A 391 21.45 -14.72 -34.03
N SER A 392 22.37 -13.86 -34.55
CA SER A 392 23.04 -14.11 -35.81
C SER A 392 24.05 -15.23 -35.66
N GLU A 393 23.86 -16.35 -36.38
CA GLU A 393 24.88 -17.40 -36.54
C GLU A 393 26.05 -16.87 -37.34
N ARG A 394 27.20 -16.73 -36.71
CA ARG A 394 28.45 -16.33 -37.39
C ARG A 394 29.52 -17.42 -37.14
N ASN A 395 30.23 -17.77 -38.18
CA ASN A 395 31.48 -18.51 -38.06
C ASN A 395 32.55 -17.54 -37.56
N LEU A 396 32.86 -17.58 -36.30
CA LEU A 396 33.84 -16.70 -35.64
C LEU A 396 35.17 -17.39 -35.52
N GLU A 397 36.26 -16.74 -36.00
CA GLU A 397 37.62 -17.25 -35.85
C GLU A 397 38.13 -16.95 -34.42
N GLU A 398 38.68 -17.96 -33.72
CA GLU A 398 39.16 -17.83 -32.34
C GLU A 398 40.26 -16.79 -32.14
N THR A 399 41.01 -16.47 -33.20
CA THR A 399 42.15 -15.53 -33.18
C THR A 399 41.72 -14.06 -32.95
N GLU A 400 40.48 -13.72 -33.07
CA GLU A 400 39.96 -12.35 -32.94
C GLU A 400 39.40 -12.01 -31.55
N TRP A 401 39.32 -12.99 -30.65
CA TRP A 401 38.75 -12.85 -29.33
C TRP A 401 39.76 -12.50 -28.25
N LYS A 402 39.42 -11.56 -27.38
CA LYS A 402 40.23 -11.13 -26.23
C LYS A 402 39.54 -11.49 -24.92
N PRO A 403 40.26 -11.74 -23.81
CA PRO A 403 39.63 -11.88 -22.49
C PRO A 403 38.83 -10.67 -22.10
N LEU A 404 37.73 -10.87 -21.33
CA LEU A 404 36.85 -9.77 -20.86
C LEU A 404 37.62 -8.74 -20.02
N GLU A 405 38.63 -9.17 -19.27
CA GLU A 405 39.52 -8.34 -18.46
C GLU A 405 40.31 -7.31 -19.28
N ASP A 406 40.48 -7.52 -20.56
CA ASP A 406 41.11 -6.58 -21.49
C ASP A 406 40.18 -5.49 -21.99
N LEU A 407 38.92 -5.50 -21.57
CA LEU A 407 37.91 -4.50 -21.92
C LEU A 407 38.19 -3.16 -21.23
N LYS A 408 38.82 -2.21 -21.94
CA LYS A 408 39.29 -0.93 -21.41
C LYS A 408 38.54 0.28 -22.00
N GLU A 409 37.29 0.09 -22.40
CA GLU A 409 36.50 1.18 -22.92
C GLU A 409 36.01 2.11 -21.79
N PRO A 410 36.01 3.44 -22.00
CA PRO A 410 35.49 4.39 -21.00
C PRO A 410 34.05 4.07 -20.58
N GLY A 411 33.84 3.90 -19.28
CA GLY A 411 32.55 3.52 -18.69
C GLY A 411 32.26 2.01 -18.62
N LEU A 412 33.18 1.17 -19.13
CA LEU A 412 33.17 -0.29 -19.02
C LEU A 412 34.42 -0.84 -18.33
N SER A 413 35.44 -0.01 -18.12
CA SER A 413 36.61 -0.37 -17.32
C SER A 413 36.17 -0.71 -15.89
N GLY A 414 36.72 -1.82 -15.34
CA GLY A 414 36.32 -2.32 -14.03
C GLY A 414 35.24 -3.40 -14.05
N ILE A 415 34.62 -3.68 -15.21
CA ILE A 415 33.74 -4.84 -15.31
C ILE A 415 34.54 -6.12 -15.14
N ARG A 416 34.28 -6.85 -14.06
CA ARG A 416 34.90 -8.17 -13.77
C ARG A 416 34.14 -9.30 -14.43
N GLU A 417 32.81 -9.20 -14.47
CA GLU A 417 31.98 -10.28 -15.00
C GLU A 417 30.68 -9.72 -15.59
N ILE A 418 30.27 -10.27 -16.72
CA ILE A 418 28.91 -10.17 -17.26
C ILE A 418 28.38 -11.60 -17.26
N TYR A 419 27.22 -11.83 -16.68
CA TYR A 419 26.68 -13.17 -16.49
C TYR A 419 25.17 -13.23 -16.72
N PHE A 420 24.71 -14.44 -16.98
CA PHE A 420 23.30 -14.77 -17.18
C PHE A 420 22.94 -15.95 -16.27
N TRP A 421 21.75 -15.87 -15.65
CA TRP A 421 21.11 -17.05 -15.10
C TRP A 421 20.14 -17.60 -16.14
N LYS A 422 20.24 -18.89 -16.45
CA LYS A 422 19.45 -19.53 -17.50
C LYS A 422 18.67 -20.71 -16.97
N GLU A 423 17.45 -20.81 -17.47
CA GLU A 423 16.64 -22.03 -17.40
C GLU A 423 16.66 -22.68 -18.78
N LYS A 424 17.42 -23.77 -18.91
CA LYS A 424 17.74 -24.36 -20.22
C LYS A 424 18.43 -23.32 -21.12
N GLU A 425 17.80 -22.98 -22.24
CA GLU A 425 18.35 -22.00 -23.20
C GLU A 425 17.82 -20.58 -22.97
N GLN A 426 16.77 -20.45 -22.15
CA GLN A 426 16.16 -19.13 -21.88
C GLN A 426 16.93 -18.41 -20.78
N ILE A 427 17.24 -17.14 -20.99
CA ILE A 427 17.82 -16.25 -19.97
C ILE A 427 16.70 -15.83 -19.02
N PHE A 428 16.92 -16.06 -17.73
CA PHE A 428 16.04 -15.64 -16.65
C PHE A 428 16.43 -14.24 -16.15
N SER A 429 17.70 -14.03 -15.89
CA SER A 429 18.24 -12.73 -15.49
C SER A 429 19.63 -12.47 -16.08
N THR A 430 19.95 -11.19 -16.19
CA THR A 430 21.25 -10.69 -16.66
C THR A 430 21.89 -9.85 -15.59
N GLY A 431 23.17 -10.08 -15.30
CA GLY A 431 23.91 -9.36 -14.29
C GLY A 431 25.28 -8.90 -14.73
N ILE A 432 25.77 -7.84 -14.07
CA ILE A 432 27.11 -7.28 -14.25
C ILE A 432 27.75 -7.11 -12.87
N CYS A 433 28.99 -7.58 -12.74
CA CYS A 433 29.86 -7.33 -11.58
C CYS A 433 30.95 -6.34 -11.97
N THR A 434 31.10 -5.27 -11.21
CA THR A 434 32.05 -4.18 -11.45
C THR A 434 32.93 -3.97 -10.23
N GLU A 435 34.21 -3.61 -10.43
CA GLU A 435 35.11 -3.23 -9.35
C GLU A 435 34.56 -2.04 -8.58
N ALA A 436 34.74 -2.07 -7.26
CA ALA A 436 34.43 -0.96 -6.37
C ALA A 436 35.71 -0.50 -5.65
N GLU A 437 35.88 0.80 -5.53
CA GLU A 437 36.92 1.38 -4.68
C GLU A 437 36.63 1.07 -3.20
N LYS A 438 37.68 1.05 -2.38
CA LYS A 438 37.58 0.60 -0.97
C LYS A 438 36.57 1.39 -0.15
N GLU A 439 36.45 2.68 -0.38
CA GLU A 439 35.58 3.58 0.40
C GLU A 439 34.47 4.19 -0.47
N GLU A 440 34.19 3.60 -1.64
CA GLU A 440 33.15 4.07 -2.54
C GLU A 440 31.79 4.01 -1.90
N GLY A 441 31.07 5.16 -1.86
CA GLY A 441 29.70 5.26 -1.38
C GLY A 441 28.69 5.18 -2.52
N PHE A 442 27.49 4.67 -2.23
CA PHE A 442 26.41 4.50 -3.19
C PHE A 442 25.12 5.14 -2.66
N TYR A 443 24.56 6.14 -3.38
CA TYR A 443 23.49 7.01 -2.91
C TYR A 443 22.32 7.02 -3.88
N GLY A 444 21.07 6.94 -3.38
CA GLY A 444 19.86 6.97 -4.22
C GLY A 444 18.93 5.78 -3.99
N PHE A 445 18.50 5.09 -5.07
CA PHE A 445 17.61 3.93 -5.09
C PHE A 445 16.14 4.23 -4.72
N GLY A 446 15.67 5.48 -4.87
CA GLY A 446 14.35 5.91 -4.44
C GLY A 446 14.29 6.18 -2.94
N GLU A 447 13.15 6.06 -2.33
CA GLU A 447 13.03 6.14 -0.87
C GLU A 447 13.74 4.97 -0.20
N ARG A 448 14.62 5.25 0.75
CA ARG A 448 15.27 4.24 1.59
C ARG A 448 15.36 4.78 3.03
N TYR A 449 14.90 3.99 3.98
CA TYR A 449 14.69 4.42 5.37
C TYR A 449 15.83 4.04 6.29
N ASN A 450 16.80 3.25 5.82
CA ASN A 450 17.92 2.73 6.59
C ASN A 450 19.10 3.70 6.68
N HIS A 451 19.62 4.17 5.55
CA HIS A 451 20.77 5.09 5.44
C HIS A 451 20.79 5.78 4.07
N ILE A 452 21.53 6.87 3.90
CA ILE A 452 21.76 7.51 2.59
C ILE A 452 22.84 6.77 1.78
N ASN A 453 23.91 6.33 2.44
CA ASN A 453 24.96 5.51 1.82
C ASN A 453 24.57 4.03 1.93
N GLN A 454 24.34 3.38 0.80
CA GLN A 454 23.88 2.00 0.72
C GLN A 454 25.03 0.98 0.62
N ARG A 455 26.30 1.38 0.74
CA ARG A 455 27.42 0.42 0.77
C ARG A 455 27.21 -0.66 1.82
N GLY A 456 27.48 -1.90 1.48
CA GLY A 456 27.30 -3.08 2.35
C GLY A 456 25.89 -3.66 2.36
N ASN A 457 24.95 -3.11 1.57
CA ASN A 457 23.60 -3.62 1.48
C ASN A 457 23.34 -4.37 0.17
N LEU A 458 22.37 -5.30 0.24
CA LEU A 458 21.62 -5.78 -0.91
C LEU A 458 20.39 -4.89 -1.05
N VAL A 459 20.28 -4.19 -2.17
CA VAL A 459 19.18 -3.25 -2.42
C VAL A 459 18.39 -3.74 -3.62
N ASP A 460 17.13 -4.08 -3.41
CA ASP A 460 16.26 -4.48 -4.49
C ASP A 460 15.32 -3.35 -4.94
N VAL A 461 14.82 -3.47 -6.16
CA VAL A 461 13.87 -2.56 -6.77
C VAL A 461 12.55 -3.31 -6.97
N TYR A 462 11.68 -3.15 -6.00
CA TYR A 462 10.39 -3.80 -5.93
C TYR A 462 9.41 -2.89 -5.18
N VAL A 463 8.47 -2.27 -5.88
CA VAL A 463 7.44 -1.43 -5.28
C VAL A 463 6.63 -2.27 -4.29
N TYR A 464 6.63 -1.90 -3.02
CA TYR A 464 6.05 -2.75 -1.98
C TYR A 464 5.42 -1.95 -0.85
N ASN A 465 4.24 -2.35 -0.42
CA ASN A 465 3.59 -1.84 0.76
C ASN A 465 4.15 -2.53 2.01
N GLN A 466 5.29 -2.05 2.51
CA GLN A 466 5.79 -2.42 3.83
C GLN A 466 5.09 -1.56 4.87
N TYR A 467 3.93 -1.96 5.30
CA TYR A 467 3.17 -1.25 6.32
C TYR A 467 3.94 -1.19 7.64
N LYS A 468 4.50 -0.03 7.95
CA LYS A 468 5.37 0.26 9.11
C LYS A 468 6.76 -0.40 9.03
N ASP A 469 7.74 0.21 9.67
CA ASP A 469 9.11 -0.32 9.79
C ASP A 469 9.76 -0.68 8.44
N GLN A 470 9.70 0.22 7.45
CA GLN A 470 10.08 -0.03 6.05
C GLN A 470 11.52 -0.53 5.86
N GLY A 471 12.50 0.01 6.56
CA GLY A 471 13.90 -0.39 6.41
C GLY A 471 14.45 -0.12 5.01
N ILE A 472 14.83 -1.17 4.29
CA ILE A 472 15.24 -1.08 2.88
C ILE A 472 14.10 -1.34 1.89
N ARG A 473 12.94 -1.81 2.35
CA ARG A 473 11.73 -1.96 1.53
C ARG A 473 11.05 -0.62 1.39
N THR A 474 10.36 -0.39 0.28
CA THR A 474 9.84 0.95 0.01
C THR A 474 8.65 0.95 -0.94
N TYR A 475 7.85 1.97 -0.84
CA TYR A 475 6.76 2.29 -1.77
C TYR A 475 7.26 2.89 -3.10
N MET A 476 8.47 3.50 -3.11
CA MET A 476 9.00 4.20 -4.28
C MET A 476 10.48 3.86 -4.50
N PRO A 477 10.79 2.61 -4.93
CA PRO A 477 12.14 2.24 -5.32
C PRO A 477 12.49 2.77 -6.70
N MET A 478 13.77 3.04 -6.94
CA MET A 478 14.27 3.41 -8.28
C MET A 478 15.57 2.66 -8.59
N PRO A 479 15.76 2.12 -9.80
CA PRO A 479 16.98 1.43 -10.19
C PRO A 479 18.06 2.44 -10.60
N TYR A 480 18.33 3.42 -9.73
CA TYR A 480 19.22 4.55 -9.95
C TYR A 480 20.04 4.86 -8.72
N PHE A 481 21.36 5.02 -8.93
CA PHE A 481 22.26 5.45 -7.86
C PHE A 481 23.37 6.36 -8.40
N LEU A 482 23.96 7.11 -7.48
CA LEU A 482 25.16 7.89 -7.66
C LEU A 482 26.31 7.29 -6.83
N SER A 483 27.50 7.23 -7.43
CA SER A 483 28.74 6.84 -6.75
C SER A 483 29.54 8.07 -6.30
N SER A 484 30.21 7.95 -5.14
CA SER A 484 31.20 8.95 -4.69
C SER A 484 32.39 9.12 -5.66
N GLU A 485 32.57 8.17 -6.58
CA GLU A 485 33.62 8.20 -7.61
C GLU A 485 33.24 9.05 -8.85
N GLY A 486 32.22 9.90 -8.75
CA GLY A 486 31.80 10.85 -9.79
C GLY A 486 31.11 10.22 -11.00
N TYR A 487 30.44 9.12 -10.80
CA TYR A 487 29.54 8.53 -11.80
C TYR A 487 28.18 8.14 -11.20
N GLY A 488 27.18 7.99 -12.05
CA GLY A 488 25.87 7.47 -11.68
C GLY A 488 25.39 6.40 -12.65
N ILE A 489 24.56 5.51 -12.19
CA ILE A 489 23.93 4.44 -12.97
C ILE A 489 22.41 4.53 -12.86
N TYR A 490 21.74 4.46 -13.99
CA TYR A 490 20.32 4.19 -14.09
C TYR A 490 20.11 2.94 -14.92
N LEU A 491 19.59 1.89 -14.29
CA LEU A 491 19.24 0.65 -14.96
C LEU A 491 17.85 0.80 -15.56
N SER A 492 17.78 0.88 -16.89
CA SER A 492 16.55 1.17 -17.63
C SER A 492 15.68 -0.08 -17.77
N THR A 493 14.98 -0.43 -16.70
CA THR A 493 14.05 -1.56 -16.65
C THR A 493 12.95 -1.35 -15.61
N ASN A 494 11.78 -1.93 -15.85
CA ASN A 494 10.67 -1.98 -14.90
C ASN A 494 10.61 -3.33 -14.15
N HIS A 495 11.46 -4.27 -14.52
CA HIS A 495 11.52 -5.59 -13.91
C HIS A 495 12.16 -5.54 -12.52
N TYR A 496 11.99 -6.60 -11.77
CA TYR A 496 12.72 -6.81 -10.53
C TYR A 496 14.22 -6.71 -10.78
N THR A 497 14.88 -5.96 -9.92
CA THR A 497 16.32 -5.70 -9.98
C THR A 497 16.91 -5.79 -8.59
N GLU A 498 18.13 -6.30 -8.48
CA GLU A 498 18.90 -6.34 -7.26
C GLU A 498 20.28 -5.72 -7.47
N PHE A 499 20.70 -4.90 -6.50
CA PHE A 499 22.04 -4.34 -6.43
C PHE A 499 22.75 -4.88 -5.19
N ASP A 500 23.87 -5.56 -5.41
CA ASP A 500 24.80 -5.96 -4.34
C ASP A 500 25.89 -4.87 -4.24
N LEU A 501 25.81 -4.04 -3.21
CA LEU A 501 26.69 -2.90 -3.04
C LEU A 501 27.85 -3.23 -2.11
N CYS A 502 28.71 -4.15 -2.54
CA CYS A 502 29.83 -4.70 -1.75
C CYS A 502 29.39 -5.49 -0.50
N SER A 503 28.16 -6.02 -0.48
CA SER A 503 27.65 -6.82 0.64
C SER A 503 28.21 -8.24 0.65
N THR A 504 28.28 -8.89 -0.51
CA THR A 504 28.81 -10.25 -0.64
C THR A 504 30.30 -10.28 -0.92
N GLU A 505 30.87 -9.23 -1.55
CA GLU A 505 32.29 -9.09 -1.89
C GLU A 505 32.73 -7.63 -1.76
N GLU A 506 33.63 -7.32 -0.84
CA GLU A 506 34.02 -5.95 -0.46
C GLU A 506 34.52 -5.08 -1.64
N GLY A 507 35.20 -5.65 -2.59
CA GLY A 507 35.79 -4.94 -3.74
C GLY A 507 34.96 -4.98 -5.03
N CYS A 508 33.66 -5.30 -4.94
CA CYS A 508 32.80 -5.44 -6.10
C CYS A 508 31.36 -5.04 -5.79
N TRP A 509 30.76 -4.24 -6.66
CA TRP A 509 29.31 -4.05 -6.69
C TRP A 509 28.70 -4.77 -7.90
N LYS A 510 27.44 -5.19 -7.77
CA LYS A 510 26.72 -5.93 -8.83
C LYS A 510 25.37 -5.31 -9.06
N MET A 511 24.89 -5.40 -10.30
CA MET A 511 23.50 -5.17 -10.67
C MET A 511 22.98 -6.38 -11.44
N GLU A 512 21.79 -6.85 -11.10
CA GLU A 512 21.12 -7.97 -11.76
C GLU A 512 19.65 -7.61 -12.00
N ALA A 513 19.15 -7.85 -13.22
CA ALA A 513 17.75 -7.65 -13.57
C ALA A 513 17.14 -8.95 -14.13
N GLU A 514 15.88 -9.23 -13.81
CA GLU A 514 15.14 -10.39 -14.36
C GLU A 514 14.70 -10.14 -15.81
N THR A 515 15.69 -9.95 -16.69
CA THR A 515 15.53 -9.66 -18.12
C THR A 515 16.51 -10.48 -18.96
N GLU A 516 16.13 -10.71 -20.22
CA GLU A 516 17.01 -11.43 -21.18
C GLU A 516 18.25 -10.63 -21.61
N GLY A 517 18.26 -9.34 -21.31
CA GLY A 517 19.38 -8.45 -21.56
C GLY A 517 19.36 -7.34 -20.54
N ILE A 518 20.40 -6.50 -20.53
CA ILE A 518 20.51 -5.40 -19.57
C ILE A 518 20.79 -4.09 -20.31
N CYS A 519 20.12 -3.02 -19.87
CA CYS A 519 20.21 -1.70 -20.46
C CYS A 519 20.40 -0.66 -19.35
N TRP A 520 21.49 0.09 -19.39
CA TRP A 520 21.76 1.11 -18.39
C TRP A 520 22.35 2.39 -18.97
N TYR A 521 21.99 3.48 -18.33
CA TYR A 521 22.62 4.78 -18.56
C TYR A 521 23.75 5.02 -17.55
N ARG A 522 24.84 5.63 -18.00
CA ARG A 522 25.91 6.07 -17.14
C ARG A 522 26.06 7.59 -17.24
N PHE A 523 25.88 8.22 -16.10
CA PHE A 523 26.10 9.65 -15.90
C PHE A 523 27.52 9.90 -15.42
N ASN A 524 28.03 11.12 -15.62
CA ASN A 524 29.32 11.54 -15.07
C ASN A 524 29.23 13.02 -14.70
N GLY A 525 29.91 13.40 -13.63
CA GLY A 525 29.96 14.78 -13.13
C GLY A 525 29.75 14.84 -11.62
N THR A 526 29.42 16.02 -11.14
CA THR A 526 29.01 16.23 -9.75
C THR A 526 27.65 15.58 -9.47
N PRO A 527 27.31 15.25 -8.21
CA PRO A 527 26.01 14.70 -7.88
C PRO A 527 24.82 15.50 -8.42
N LYS A 528 24.88 16.83 -8.33
CA LYS A 528 23.82 17.73 -8.85
C LYS A 528 23.71 17.67 -10.38
N GLU A 529 24.82 17.64 -11.11
CA GLU A 529 24.80 17.48 -12.56
C GLU A 529 24.20 16.13 -12.97
N MET A 530 24.55 15.06 -12.25
CA MET A 530 24.04 13.72 -12.53
C MET A 530 22.54 13.57 -12.24
N ILE A 531 22.02 14.17 -11.15
CA ILE A 531 20.57 14.26 -10.92
C ILE A 531 19.91 15.05 -12.05
N GLY A 532 20.52 16.14 -12.48
CA GLY A 532 20.07 16.92 -13.62
C GLY A 532 20.01 16.10 -14.92
N GLN A 533 21.01 15.30 -15.21
CA GLN A 533 21.01 14.39 -16.36
C GLN A 533 19.94 13.31 -16.24
N PHE A 534 19.81 12.68 -15.06
CA PHE A 534 18.82 11.64 -14.79
C PHE A 534 17.38 12.15 -14.97
N THR A 535 17.04 13.27 -14.32
CA THR A 535 15.69 13.85 -14.43
C THR A 535 15.40 14.45 -15.81
N SER A 536 16.43 14.89 -16.56
CA SER A 536 16.25 15.26 -17.98
C SER A 536 15.89 14.05 -18.86
N LEU A 537 16.35 12.88 -18.51
CA LEU A 537 16.09 11.64 -19.23
C LEU A 537 14.73 11.03 -18.86
N THR A 538 14.40 11.00 -17.56
CA THR A 538 13.23 10.30 -17.02
C THR A 538 12.01 11.21 -16.82
N GLY A 539 12.18 12.51 -16.98
CA GLY A 539 11.17 13.53 -16.79
C GLY A 539 11.51 14.48 -15.63
N ARG A 540 11.49 15.78 -15.92
CA ARG A 540 11.66 16.83 -14.92
C ARG A 540 10.49 16.85 -13.93
N PRO A 541 10.74 17.20 -12.67
CA PRO A 541 9.66 17.41 -11.72
C PRO A 541 8.66 18.45 -12.23
N ALA A 542 7.38 18.23 -12.04
CA ALA A 542 6.35 19.23 -12.30
C ALA A 542 6.24 20.19 -11.10
N MET A 543 5.88 21.45 -11.38
CA MET A 543 5.75 22.47 -10.34
C MET A 543 4.47 22.27 -9.54
N LEU A 544 4.55 22.44 -8.24
CA LEU A 544 3.39 22.51 -7.36
C LEU A 544 2.85 23.97 -7.29
N PRO A 545 1.54 24.17 -7.22
CA PRO A 545 0.98 25.50 -6.94
C PRO A 545 1.39 25.97 -5.53
N GLY A 546 1.48 27.27 -5.34
CA GLY A 546 1.98 27.86 -4.09
C GLY A 546 1.25 27.43 -2.82
N TRP A 547 -0.06 27.18 -2.92
CA TRP A 547 -0.85 26.70 -1.80
C TRP A 547 -0.41 25.31 -1.28
N ALA A 548 0.21 24.47 -2.13
CA ALA A 548 0.68 23.15 -1.74
C ALA A 548 1.89 23.21 -0.78
N PHE A 549 2.59 24.34 -0.72
CA PHE A 549 3.73 24.51 0.18
C PHE A 549 3.35 25.05 1.58
N GLY A 550 2.10 25.39 1.83
CA GLY A 550 1.62 25.74 3.17
C GLY A 550 1.37 24.51 4.06
N PRO A 551 0.88 24.69 5.31
CA PRO A 551 0.55 23.58 6.19
C PRO A 551 -0.72 22.82 5.76
N TRP A 552 -0.68 21.50 5.80
CA TRP A 552 -1.77 20.60 5.44
C TRP A 552 -2.38 19.93 6.67
N MET A 553 -3.68 19.70 6.59
CA MET A 553 -4.48 19.04 7.60
C MET A 553 -5.08 17.76 7.02
N SER A 554 -4.96 16.65 7.75
CA SER A 554 -5.56 15.36 7.37
C SER A 554 -5.85 14.49 8.57
N SER A 555 -6.89 13.66 8.49
CA SER A 555 -7.17 12.55 9.40
C SER A 555 -8.21 11.60 8.81
N ASN A 556 -8.04 10.29 9.01
CA ASN A 556 -9.05 9.29 8.69
C ASN A 556 -10.31 9.40 9.58
N ASN A 557 -10.24 10.21 10.66
CA ASN A 557 -11.37 10.42 11.55
C ASN A 557 -12.35 11.50 11.06
N TRP A 558 -11.99 12.25 10.01
CA TRP A 558 -12.86 13.31 9.48
C TRP A 558 -13.77 12.74 8.39
N ASP A 559 -14.83 12.13 8.84
CA ASP A 559 -15.77 11.34 8.05
C ASP A 559 -17.12 12.01 7.84
N SER A 560 -17.22 13.32 8.10
CA SER A 560 -18.44 14.11 7.91
C SER A 560 -18.14 15.58 7.66
N GLU A 561 -19.04 16.25 6.96
CA GLU A 561 -19.00 17.70 6.72
C GLU A 561 -18.95 18.50 8.01
N ALA A 562 -19.72 18.09 9.01
CA ALA A 562 -19.76 18.76 10.32
C ALA A 562 -18.38 18.73 10.98
N GLU A 563 -17.67 17.58 10.92
CA GLU A 563 -16.34 17.43 11.47
C GLU A 563 -15.31 18.26 10.68
N VAL A 564 -15.36 18.24 9.36
CA VAL A 564 -14.49 19.07 8.50
C VAL A 564 -14.66 20.54 8.86
N ARG A 565 -15.89 21.05 8.95
CA ARG A 565 -16.16 22.45 9.34
C ARG A 565 -15.64 22.75 10.75
N ARG A 566 -15.84 21.82 11.70
CA ARG A 566 -15.33 21.96 13.07
C ARG A 566 -13.81 22.10 13.10
N GLN A 567 -13.09 21.30 12.31
CA GLN A 567 -11.62 21.38 12.22
C GLN A 567 -11.15 22.72 11.65
N VAL A 568 -11.83 23.25 10.64
CA VAL A 568 -11.54 24.61 10.11
C VAL A 568 -11.77 25.69 11.18
N GLU A 569 -12.85 25.61 11.96
CA GLU A 569 -13.08 26.55 13.04
C GLU A 569 -12.05 26.47 14.17
N LEU A 570 -11.47 25.27 14.41
CA LEU A 570 -10.38 25.11 15.37
C LEU A 570 -9.08 25.77 14.89
N THR A 571 -8.78 25.75 13.59
CA THR A 571 -7.62 26.51 13.07
C THR A 571 -7.76 28.00 13.33
N LYS A 572 -8.95 28.56 13.10
CA LYS A 572 -9.25 29.98 13.39
C LYS A 572 -9.15 30.28 14.88
N LYS A 573 -9.79 29.44 15.71
CA LYS A 573 -9.77 29.58 17.17
C LYS A 573 -8.36 29.63 17.74
N TYR A 574 -7.47 28.83 17.22
CA TYR A 574 -6.09 28.74 17.69
C TYR A 574 -5.10 29.58 16.89
N ASP A 575 -5.57 30.35 15.91
CA ASP A 575 -4.73 31.20 15.03
C ASP A 575 -3.60 30.39 14.36
N ILE A 576 -3.95 29.20 13.81
CA ILE A 576 -3.02 28.31 13.14
C ILE A 576 -3.33 28.34 11.63
N PRO A 577 -2.40 28.76 10.78
CA PRO A 577 -2.61 28.75 9.34
C PRO A 577 -2.64 27.34 8.77
N ALA A 578 -3.49 27.13 7.78
CA ALA A 578 -3.55 25.92 6.95
C ALA A 578 -3.95 26.30 5.52
N THR A 579 -3.47 25.55 4.53
CA THR A 579 -3.74 25.80 3.11
C THR A 579 -4.38 24.62 2.40
N VAL A 580 -4.33 23.44 2.96
CA VAL A 580 -4.89 22.20 2.39
C VAL A 580 -5.60 21.41 3.47
N LEU A 581 -6.73 20.81 3.10
CA LEU A 581 -7.43 19.82 3.88
C LEU A 581 -7.64 18.57 3.03
N VAL A 582 -7.10 17.44 3.51
CA VAL A 582 -7.26 16.12 2.89
C VAL A 582 -8.35 15.36 3.61
N ILE A 583 -9.33 14.84 2.86
CA ILE A 583 -10.43 14.02 3.40
C ILE A 583 -10.26 12.61 2.88
N GLU A 584 -10.05 11.65 3.79
CA GLU A 584 -9.91 10.24 3.42
C GLU A 584 -11.23 9.47 3.52
N ALA A 585 -11.95 9.62 4.61
CA ALA A 585 -13.20 8.89 4.86
C ALA A 585 -14.45 9.64 4.28
N TRP A 586 -14.34 10.16 3.06
CA TRP A 586 -15.40 10.93 2.43
C TRP A 586 -16.41 10.07 1.66
N SER A 587 -15.95 8.94 1.11
CA SER A 587 -16.73 8.11 0.20
C SER A 587 -17.56 7.03 0.91
N ASP A 588 -18.40 6.36 0.13
CA ASP A 588 -19.17 5.17 0.51
C ASP A 588 -18.31 3.92 0.80
N GLU A 589 -16.99 4.03 0.68
CA GLU A 589 -16.00 2.97 0.85
C GLU A 589 -16.25 1.69 0.01
N ALA A 590 -17.03 1.83 -1.04
CA ALA A 590 -17.34 0.78 -2.00
C ALA A 590 -16.95 1.18 -3.42
N THR A 591 -17.38 2.36 -3.85
CA THR A 591 -17.10 2.91 -5.18
C THR A 591 -15.90 3.83 -5.23
N TYR A 592 -15.60 4.53 -4.11
CA TYR A 592 -14.56 5.55 -3.98
C TYR A 592 -14.74 6.75 -4.93
N TYR A 593 -15.98 6.98 -5.39
CA TYR A 593 -16.34 8.18 -6.14
C TYR A 593 -17.71 8.74 -5.74
N ILE A 594 -18.44 8.13 -4.83
CA ILE A 594 -19.73 8.61 -4.29
C ILE A 594 -19.52 9.02 -2.84
N PHE A 595 -20.03 10.19 -2.45
CA PHE A 595 -20.04 10.61 -1.05
C PHE A 595 -20.90 9.67 -0.20
N ASN A 596 -20.43 9.37 1.01
CA ASN A 596 -21.17 8.51 1.92
C ASN A 596 -22.56 9.11 2.24
N ASP A 597 -23.58 8.24 2.38
CA ASP A 597 -24.99 8.57 2.61
C ASP A 597 -25.68 9.33 1.45
N ALA A 598 -25.04 9.52 0.32
CA ALA A 598 -25.71 10.06 -0.87
C ALA A 598 -26.82 9.11 -1.35
N VAL A 599 -27.98 9.67 -1.69
CA VAL A 599 -29.13 8.94 -2.26
C VAL A 599 -29.18 9.20 -3.76
N TYR A 600 -29.28 8.15 -4.54
CA TYR A 600 -29.26 8.21 -6.01
C TYR A 600 -29.91 6.95 -6.61
N GLU A 601 -30.20 6.99 -7.91
CA GLU A 601 -30.61 5.81 -8.68
C GLU A 601 -29.35 5.20 -9.34
N GLU A 602 -29.15 3.89 -9.18
CA GLU A 602 -28.02 3.21 -9.80
C GLU A 602 -28.14 3.22 -11.32
N ASN A 603 -27.04 3.53 -11.98
CA ASN A 603 -26.91 3.36 -13.43
C ASN A 603 -26.42 1.96 -13.83
N SER A 604 -26.21 1.72 -15.11
CA SER A 604 -25.77 0.43 -15.64
C SER A 604 -24.29 0.07 -15.37
N GLY A 605 -23.55 0.93 -14.65
CA GLY A 605 -22.11 0.81 -14.50
C GLY A 605 -21.32 1.46 -15.64
N LYS A 606 -21.94 1.77 -16.77
CA LYS A 606 -21.27 2.37 -17.92
C LYS A 606 -20.90 3.83 -17.72
N ASP A 607 -21.88 4.65 -17.33
CA ASP A 607 -21.74 6.11 -17.28
C ASP A 607 -21.36 6.60 -15.89
N GLY A 608 -20.70 7.76 -15.80
CA GLY A 608 -20.51 8.48 -14.54
C GLY A 608 -21.83 9.15 -14.09
N PHE A 609 -21.77 9.82 -12.95
CA PHE A 609 -22.86 10.65 -12.41
C PHE A 609 -22.54 12.13 -12.58
N SER A 610 -23.57 12.96 -12.67
CA SER A 610 -23.50 14.40 -12.41
C SER A 610 -23.84 14.68 -10.95
N TYR A 611 -23.47 15.85 -10.41
CA TYR A 611 -23.82 16.23 -9.04
C TYR A 611 -25.34 16.24 -8.80
N SER A 612 -26.12 16.58 -9.81
CA SER A 612 -27.59 16.61 -9.75
C SER A 612 -28.25 15.22 -9.68
N ASP A 613 -27.53 14.14 -9.94
CA ASP A 613 -28.05 12.78 -9.82
C ASP A 613 -28.08 12.31 -8.34
N PHE A 614 -27.43 13.06 -7.47
CA PHE A 614 -27.37 12.79 -6.05
C PHE A 614 -28.33 13.68 -5.25
N GLN A 615 -28.91 13.10 -4.22
CA GLN A 615 -29.55 13.82 -3.13
C GLN A 615 -28.70 13.59 -1.87
N PHE A 616 -28.35 14.67 -1.22
CA PHE A 616 -27.56 14.66 0.02
C PHE A 616 -28.48 14.96 1.20
N PRO A 617 -28.89 13.92 2.00
CA PRO A 617 -29.82 14.11 3.11
C PRO A 617 -29.19 14.95 4.23
N GLU A 618 -30.02 15.75 4.91
CA GLU A 618 -29.57 16.56 6.07
C GLU A 618 -29.04 15.68 7.23
N TRP A 619 -29.52 14.47 7.35
CA TRP A 619 -29.07 13.50 8.35
C TRP A 619 -27.77 12.75 7.96
N GLY A 620 -27.38 12.80 6.69
CA GLY A 620 -26.20 12.11 6.19
C GLY A 620 -24.89 12.78 6.62
N LYS A 621 -23.79 12.09 6.41
CA LYS A 621 -22.46 12.60 6.74
C LYS A 621 -22.06 13.83 5.91
N TRP A 622 -22.56 13.91 4.69
CA TRP A 622 -22.21 14.96 3.71
C TRP A 622 -23.48 15.64 3.15
N PRO A 623 -24.15 16.47 3.93
CA PRO A 623 -25.41 17.11 3.49
C PRO A 623 -25.24 18.12 2.36
N ASP A 624 -24.08 18.74 2.21
CA ASP A 624 -23.76 19.67 1.11
C ASP A 624 -22.28 19.61 0.72
N PRO A 625 -21.81 18.54 0.04
CA PRO A 625 -20.40 18.41 -0.33
C PRO A 625 -19.86 19.60 -1.13
N LYS A 626 -20.66 20.14 -2.03
CA LYS A 626 -20.28 21.30 -2.84
C LYS A 626 -20.13 22.56 -1.99
N GLY A 627 -21.12 22.87 -1.17
CA GLY A 627 -21.06 24.00 -0.24
C GLY A 627 -19.97 23.84 0.83
N MET A 628 -19.61 22.60 1.18
CA MET A 628 -18.44 22.34 2.02
C MET A 628 -17.13 22.72 1.31
N VAL A 629 -16.92 22.33 0.05
CA VAL A 629 -15.72 22.69 -0.70
C VAL A 629 -15.67 24.20 -0.94
N GLU A 630 -16.78 24.84 -1.26
CA GLU A 630 -16.88 26.30 -1.35
C GLU A 630 -16.47 26.97 -0.02
N TYR A 631 -16.97 26.46 1.11
CA TYR A 631 -16.58 26.94 2.44
C TYR A 631 -15.07 26.78 2.71
N LEU A 632 -14.46 25.66 2.31
CA LEU A 632 -13.02 25.48 2.42
C LEU A 632 -12.27 26.55 1.62
N HIS A 633 -12.68 26.79 0.37
CA HIS A 633 -12.08 27.82 -0.50
C HIS A 633 -12.22 29.23 0.08
N GLU A 634 -13.40 29.58 0.62
CA GLU A 634 -13.62 30.86 1.31
C GLU A 634 -12.69 31.06 2.52
N ASN A 635 -12.25 29.97 3.14
CA ASN A 635 -11.30 29.96 4.25
C ASN A 635 -9.84 29.78 3.82
N GLY A 636 -9.54 29.84 2.52
CA GLY A 636 -8.19 29.73 1.98
C GLY A 636 -7.64 28.31 1.95
N LEU A 637 -8.48 27.30 2.13
CA LEU A 637 -8.12 25.89 2.13
C LEU A 637 -8.44 25.23 0.80
N LYS A 638 -7.58 24.36 0.33
CA LYS A 638 -7.76 23.48 -0.82
C LYS A 638 -8.23 22.10 -0.39
N CYS A 639 -9.12 21.48 -1.17
CA CYS A 639 -9.71 20.20 -0.86
C CYS A 639 -9.08 19.08 -1.68
N ILE A 640 -8.54 18.06 -1.01
CA ILE A 640 -7.97 16.85 -1.63
C ILE A 640 -8.75 15.64 -1.14
N LEU A 641 -9.19 14.77 -2.05
CA LEU A 641 -9.93 13.56 -1.74
C LEU A 641 -9.11 12.30 -1.99
N TRP A 642 -9.18 11.36 -1.06
CA TRP A 642 -8.50 10.07 -1.15
C TRP A 642 -9.03 9.18 -2.27
N GLN A 643 -8.13 8.42 -2.92
CA GLN A 643 -8.40 7.50 -4.02
C GLN A 643 -7.56 6.23 -3.94
N ILE A 644 -8.07 5.15 -4.57
CA ILE A 644 -7.43 3.85 -4.68
C ILE A 644 -7.76 3.23 -6.05
N PRO A 645 -6.83 2.51 -6.72
CA PRO A 645 -7.03 2.02 -8.11
C PRO A 645 -7.71 0.65 -8.21
N ILE A 646 -8.72 0.40 -7.41
CA ILE A 646 -9.35 -0.93 -7.32
C ILE A 646 -10.88 -0.86 -7.42
N ILE A 647 -11.49 -1.95 -7.85
CA ILE A 647 -12.91 -2.22 -7.58
C ILE A 647 -12.95 -3.16 -6.38
N LYS A 648 -13.44 -2.63 -5.26
CA LYS A 648 -13.39 -3.31 -3.96
C LYS A 648 -14.21 -4.58 -3.95
N TYR A 649 -13.62 -5.66 -3.46
CA TYR A 649 -14.37 -6.85 -3.08
C TYR A 649 -15.10 -6.62 -1.75
N ILE A 650 -16.39 -6.90 -1.73
CA ILE A 650 -17.24 -6.73 -0.53
C ILE A 650 -17.79 -8.09 -0.13
N ASN A 651 -17.50 -8.50 1.10
CA ASN A 651 -17.81 -9.84 1.62
C ASN A 651 -19.19 -9.95 2.27
N SER A 652 -19.60 -8.94 3.05
CA SER A 652 -20.72 -9.07 3.99
C SER A 652 -22.00 -8.43 3.47
N LEU A 653 -21.89 -7.21 2.98
CA LEU A 653 -23.02 -6.45 2.45
C LEU A 653 -22.71 -5.97 1.03
N HIS A 654 -23.72 -6.02 0.17
CA HIS A 654 -23.56 -5.62 -1.22
C HIS A 654 -23.81 -4.14 -1.43
N HIS A 655 -23.16 -3.58 -2.45
CA HIS A 655 -23.37 -2.21 -2.88
C HIS A 655 -23.75 -2.21 -4.37
N LEU A 656 -25.01 -1.92 -4.68
CA LEU A 656 -25.56 -2.15 -6.03
C LEU A 656 -24.80 -1.42 -7.14
N GLN A 657 -24.39 -0.17 -6.94
CA GLN A 657 -23.64 0.56 -7.97
C GLN A 657 -22.26 -0.05 -8.17
N LYS A 658 -21.56 -0.41 -7.08
CA LYS A 658 -20.26 -1.08 -7.17
C LYS A 658 -20.39 -2.42 -7.93
N ASP A 659 -21.44 -3.19 -7.66
CA ASP A 659 -21.66 -4.48 -8.33
C ASP A 659 -21.92 -4.29 -9.84
N ARG A 660 -22.66 -3.25 -10.23
CA ARG A 660 -22.86 -2.88 -11.64
C ARG A 660 -21.58 -2.39 -12.32
N ASP A 661 -20.80 -1.58 -11.62
CA ASP A 661 -19.49 -1.12 -12.10
C ASP A 661 -18.52 -2.29 -12.29
N GLU A 662 -18.48 -3.24 -11.33
CA GLU A 662 -17.69 -4.45 -11.44
C GLU A 662 -18.12 -5.29 -12.66
N ALA A 663 -19.40 -5.55 -12.79
CA ALA A 663 -19.94 -6.32 -13.92
C ALA A 663 -19.59 -5.68 -15.27
N TYR A 664 -19.78 -4.37 -15.39
CA TYR A 664 -19.45 -3.62 -16.59
C TYR A 664 -17.93 -3.65 -16.89
N ALA A 665 -17.10 -3.37 -15.89
CA ALA A 665 -15.65 -3.39 -16.05
C ALA A 665 -15.12 -4.77 -16.47
N LEU A 666 -15.67 -5.85 -15.90
CA LEU A 666 -15.31 -7.21 -16.30
C LEU A 666 -15.76 -7.54 -17.72
N GLU A 667 -16.97 -7.14 -18.13
CA GLU A 667 -17.49 -7.33 -19.49
C GLU A 667 -16.63 -6.60 -20.52
N GLN A 668 -16.23 -5.35 -20.24
CA GLN A 668 -15.42 -4.54 -21.13
C GLN A 668 -13.92 -4.88 -21.08
N GLY A 669 -13.47 -5.66 -20.07
CA GLY A 669 -12.06 -5.99 -19.89
C GLY A 669 -11.22 -4.85 -19.33
N TYR A 670 -11.79 -4.01 -18.47
CA TYR A 670 -11.14 -2.83 -17.87
C TYR A 670 -10.27 -3.15 -16.65
N CYS A 671 -10.25 -4.41 -16.22
CA CYS A 671 -9.41 -4.87 -15.12
C CYS A 671 -8.28 -5.77 -15.64
N ALA A 672 -7.17 -5.79 -14.92
CA ALA A 672 -6.08 -6.72 -15.14
C ALA A 672 -6.58 -8.18 -15.09
N ARG A 673 -5.99 -9.07 -15.90
CA ARG A 673 -6.39 -10.47 -16.03
C ARG A 673 -5.23 -11.40 -15.78
N LYS A 674 -5.51 -12.68 -15.61
CA LYS A 674 -4.51 -13.74 -15.65
C LYS A 674 -4.30 -14.24 -17.09
N LYS A 675 -3.21 -14.96 -17.33
CA LYS A 675 -2.89 -15.55 -18.65
C LYS A 675 -3.99 -16.48 -19.20
N ASP A 676 -4.79 -17.07 -18.34
CA ASP A 676 -5.92 -17.92 -18.71
C ASP A 676 -7.19 -17.12 -19.08
N GLY A 677 -7.12 -15.80 -19.02
CA GLY A 677 -8.23 -14.88 -19.32
C GLY A 677 -9.15 -14.60 -18.14
N THR A 678 -8.98 -15.27 -17.00
CA THR A 678 -9.75 -14.97 -15.79
C THR A 678 -9.35 -13.62 -15.19
N PRO A 679 -10.26 -12.92 -14.49
CA PRO A 679 -9.91 -11.68 -13.81
C PRO A 679 -8.76 -11.89 -12.80
N TYR A 680 -7.81 -10.96 -12.78
CA TYR A 680 -6.83 -10.91 -11.71
C TYR A 680 -7.50 -10.35 -10.46
N ARG A 681 -7.48 -11.12 -9.38
CA ARG A 681 -7.88 -10.68 -8.05
C ARG A 681 -6.65 -10.60 -7.16
N MET A 682 -6.60 -9.54 -6.34
CA MET A 682 -5.46 -9.31 -5.48
C MET A 682 -5.33 -10.43 -4.44
N PRO A 683 -4.11 -10.90 -4.18
CA PRO A 683 -3.87 -11.92 -3.17
C PRO A 683 -4.14 -11.40 -1.76
N GLU A 684 -4.04 -12.29 -0.76
CA GLU A 684 -4.15 -11.95 0.66
C GLU A 684 -3.28 -10.73 1.03
N GLY A 685 -3.89 -9.75 1.68
CA GLY A 685 -3.27 -8.49 2.04
C GLY A 685 -4.30 -7.35 2.15
N TRP A 686 -3.86 -6.14 1.87
CA TRP A 686 -4.75 -5.00 1.82
C TRP A 686 -5.62 -5.06 0.55
N PHE A 687 -6.94 -4.99 0.70
CA PHE A 687 -7.94 -5.16 -0.36
C PHE A 687 -7.93 -6.53 -1.05
N THR A 688 -7.73 -7.60 -0.30
CA THR A 688 -7.84 -8.99 -0.80
C THR A 688 -9.05 -9.21 -1.72
N ASP A 689 -8.88 -10.01 -2.76
CA ASP A 689 -9.87 -10.37 -3.77
C ASP A 689 -10.46 -9.22 -4.61
N SER A 690 -10.05 -7.99 -4.37
CA SER A 690 -10.47 -6.84 -5.20
C SER A 690 -9.86 -6.91 -6.60
N LEU A 691 -10.53 -6.29 -7.56
CA LEU A 691 -10.06 -6.20 -8.94
C LEU A 691 -9.14 -5.00 -9.10
N LEU A 692 -8.08 -5.17 -9.86
CA LEU A 692 -7.12 -4.11 -10.19
C LEU A 692 -7.48 -3.46 -11.52
N MET A 693 -7.60 -2.14 -11.55
CA MET A 693 -7.85 -1.39 -12.77
C MET A 693 -6.68 -1.46 -13.74
N ASP A 694 -6.98 -1.55 -15.04
CA ASP A 694 -5.97 -1.60 -16.09
C ASP A 694 -5.81 -0.24 -16.78
N TYR A 695 -4.88 0.57 -16.29
CA TYR A 695 -4.57 1.89 -16.88
C TYR A 695 -3.72 1.82 -18.15
N THR A 696 -3.40 0.64 -18.67
CA THR A 696 -2.79 0.49 -19.99
C THR A 696 -3.84 0.56 -21.10
N SER A 697 -5.12 0.40 -20.75
CA SER A 697 -6.26 0.64 -21.65
C SER A 697 -6.75 2.08 -21.50
N PRO A 698 -6.65 2.90 -22.57
CA PRO A 698 -7.19 4.27 -22.55
C PRO A 698 -8.70 4.32 -22.26
N GLU A 699 -9.44 3.31 -22.72
CA GLU A 699 -10.89 3.21 -22.51
C GLU A 699 -11.20 2.94 -21.03
N ALA A 700 -10.42 2.08 -20.36
CA ALA A 700 -10.55 1.79 -18.95
C ALA A 700 -10.20 3.03 -18.10
N ALA A 701 -9.10 3.70 -18.43
CA ALA A 701 -8.70 4.94 -17.76
C ALA A 701 -9.76 6.04 -17.91
N SER A 702 -10.28 6.25 -19.11
CA SER A 702 -11.36 7.22 -19.38
C SER A 702 -12.61 6.89 -18.58
N TRP A 703 -13.06 5.63 -18.58
CA TRP A 703 -14.21 5.17 -17.81
C TRP A 703 -14.03 5.42 -16.32
N TRP A 704 -12.85 5.14 -15.79
CA TRP A 704 -12.53 5.36 -14.38
C TRP A 704 -12.58 6.85 -14.00
N MET A 705 -12.04 7.71 -14.85
CA MET A 705 -12.05 9.16 -14.61
C MET A 705 -13.44 9.77 -14.82
N ASP A 706 -14.25 9.25 -15.75
CA ASP A 706 -15.64 9.69 -15.95
C ASP A 706 -16.50 9.52 -14.69
N LYS A 707 -16.26 8.46 -13.91
CA LYS A 707 -16.92 8.28 -12.61
C LYS A 707 -16.59 9.40 -11.60
N ARG A 708 -15.42 10.02 -11.71
CA ARG A 708 -14.88 11.06 -10.82
C ARG A 708 -15.07 12.47 -11.34
N LYS A 709 -15.58 12.59 -12.56
CA LYS A 709 -15.70 13.88 -13.26
C LYS A 709 -16.46 14.93 -12.45
N TYR A 710 -17.59 14.58 -11.85
CA TYR A 710 -18.41 15.52 -11.10
C TYR A 710 -17.68 16.07 -9.85
N LEU A 711 -16.77 15.32 -9.25
CA LEU A 711 -15.94 15.77 -8.13
C LEU A 711 -15.07 16.96 -8.53
N VAL A 712 -14.50 16.92 -9.73
CA VAL A 712 -13.62 17.97 -10.25
C VAL A 712 -14.40 19.11 -10.88
N ASP A 713 -15.35 18.80 -11.77
CA ASP A 713 -16.03 19.80 -12.59
C ASP A 713 -17.13 20.56 -11.80
N GLU A 714 -17.83 19.89 -10.87
CA GLU A 714 -19.02 20.43 -10.20
C GLU A 714 -18.80 20.68 -8.71
N VAL A 715 -18.23 19.71 -7.96
CA VAL A 715 -17.87 19.88 -6.55
C VAL A 715 -16.63 20.76 -6.39
N GLN A 716 -15.75 20.75 -7.39
CA GLN A 716 -14.58 21.60 -7.49
C GLN A 716 -13.47 21.30 -6.49
N ILE A 717 -13.19 20.02 -6.25
CA ILE A 717 -12.01 19.62 -5.47
C ILE A 717 -10.71 20.05 -6.16
N ASP A 718 -9.62 20.16 -5.40
CA ASP A 718 -8.33 20.68 -5.89
C ASP A 718 -7.27 19.60 -6.06
N GLY A 719 -7.54 18.37 -5.66
CA GLY A 719 -6.56 17.28 -5.81
C GLY A 719 -7.09 15.91 -5.40
N PHE A 720 -6.26 14.91 -5.68
CA PHE A 720 -6.47 13.54 -5.25
C PHE A 720 -5.28 13.06 -4.39
N LYS A 721 -5.58 12.45 -3.24
CA LYS A 721 -4.58 11.63 -2.54
C LYS A 721 -4.65 10.23 -3.14
N THR A 722 -3.68 9.91 -3.98
CA THR A 722 -3.59 8.65 -4.73
C THR A 722 -2.81 7.62 -3.95
N ASP A 723 -3.52 6.87 -3.14
CA ASP A 723 -2.98 5.84 -2.26
C ASP A 723 -2.88 4.48 -2.95
N GLY A 724 -2.01 3.60 -2.44
CA GLY A 724 -1.80 2.27 -3.01
C GLY A 724 -1.04 2.28 -4.34
N GLY A 725 -1.26 1.23 -5.12
CA GLY A 725 -0.58 0.98 -6.40
C GLY A 725 0.39 -0.20 -6.35
N GLU A 726 0.72 -0.71 -5.18
CA GLU A 726 1.60 -1.86 -4.96
C GLU A 726 0.88 -3.22 -5.10
N PHE A 727 -0.04 -3.33 -6.08
CA PHE A 727 -1.03 -4.41 -6.14
C PHE A 727 -0.77 -5.47 -7.22
N VAL A 728 0.31 -5.36 -7.99
CA VAL A 728 0.62 -6.31 -9.06
C VAL A 728 1.51 -7.44 -8.54
N PHE A 729 0.99 -8.66 -8.46
CA PHE A 729 1.74 -9.83 -7.99
C PHE A 729 1.75 -10.93 -9.05
N GLY A 730 2.94 -11.28 -9.51
CA GLY A 730 3.18 -12.44 -10.37
C GLY A 730 3.12 -12.21 -11.87
N ASP A 731 3.89 -13.04 -12.56
CA ASP A 731 4.04 -13.03 -14.02
C ASP A 731 2.79 -13.49 -14.77
N GLN A 732 1.81 -14.02 -14.04
CA GLN A 732 0.53 -14.47 -14.58
C GLN A 732 -0.45 -13.33 -14.85
N VAL A 733 -0.20 -12.16 -14.25
CA VAL A 733 -1.01 -10.96 -14.48
C VAL A 733 -0.71 -10.44 -15.89
N GLN A 734 -1.75 -10.09 -16.63
CA GLN A 734 -1.67 -9.51 -17.97
C GLN A 734 -2.50 -8.24 -18.06
N PHE A 735 -1.99 -7.29 -18.82
CA PHE A 735 -2.59 -6.00 -19.08
C PHE A 735 -2.99 -5.88 -20.55
N ALA A 736 -3.86 -4.93 -20.87
CA ALA A 736 -4.43 -4.76 -22.20
C ALA A 736 -3.37 -4.47 -23.29
N ASP A 737 -2.27 -3.81 -22.94
CA ASP A 737 -1.16 -3.53 -23.85
C ASP A 737 -0.22 -4.73 -24.07
N GLY A 738 -0.52 -5.87 -23.47
CA GLY A 738 0.25 -7.11 -23.58
C GLY A 738 1.37 -7.28 -22.56
N ARG A 739 1.66 -6.27 -21.73
CA ARG A 739 2.64 -6.39 -20.64
C ARG A 739 2.16 -7.33 -19.55
N THR A 740 3.12 -7.96 -18.88
CA THR A 740 2.88 -8.91 -17.79
C THR A 740 3.08 -8.24 -16.43
N GLY A 741 2.65 -8.91 -15.36
CA GLY A 741 2.89 -8.43 -14.01
C GLY A 741 4.36 -8.25 -13.67
N LYS A 742 5.25 -9.01 -14.31
CA LYS A 742 6.70 -8.88 -14.17
C LYS A 742 7.20 -7.51 -14.65
N GLU A 743 6.61 -6.99 -15.74
CA GLU A 743 6.92 -5.70 -16.33
C GLU A 743 6.19 -4.54 -15.64
N MET A 744 5.04 -4.83 -15.06
CA MET A 744 4.14 -3.81 -14.54
C MET A 744 4.27 -3.55 -13.04
N ARG A 745 4.86 -4.47 -12.28
CA ARG A 745 4.95 -4.37 -10.82
C ARG A 745 5.44 -3.00 -10.34
N ASN A 746 6.56 -2.56 -10.90
CA ASN A 746 7.19 -1.30 -10.50
C ASN A 746 6.55 -0.08 -11.18
N GLU A 747 6.05 -0.23 -12.41
CA GLU A 747 5.52 0.90 -13.19
C GLU A 747 4.05 1.21 -12.91
N TYR A 748 3.28 0.25 -12.46
CA TYR A 748 1.85 0.39 -12.27
C TYR A 748 1.43 1.63 -11.48
N PRO A 749 2.08 1.99 -10.35
CA PRO A 749 1.73 3.21 -9.62
C PRO A 749 1.78 4.47 -10.49
N ASN A 750 2.82 4.60 -11.33
CA ASN A 750 2.99 5.77 -12.19
C ASN A 750 1.84 5.90 -13.22
N LEU A 751 1.32 4.78 -13.74
CA LEU A 751 0.19 4.82 -14.68
C LEU A 751 -1.08 5.31 -13.98
N TYR A 752 -1.39 4.77 -12.84
CA TYR A 752 -2.52 5.16 -12.00
C TYR A 752 -2.47 6.65 -11.62
N ILE A 753 -1.34 7.09 -11.09
CA ILE A 753 -1.13 8.47 -10.62
C ILE A 753 -1.22 9.45 -11.79
N ARG A 754 -0.68 9.08 -12.95
CA ARG A 754 -0.66 9.93 -14.17
C ARG A 754 -2.06 10.29 -14.62
N GLU A 755 -2.98 9.34 -14.67
CA GLU A 755 -4.35 9.58 -15.10
C GLU A 755 -5.06 10.57 -14.16
N HIS A 756 -4.89 10.42 -12.86
CA HIS A 756 -5.46 11.34 -11.87
C HIS A 756 -4.81 12.73 -11.94
N TYR A 757 -3.47 12.79 -12.07
CA TYR A 757 -2.74 14.05 -12.17
C TYR A 757 -3.11 14.84 -13.43
N GLN A 758 -3.07 14.20 -14.60
CA GLN A 758 -3.41 14.86 -15.86
C GLN A 758 -4.83 15.42 -15.81
N TYR A 759 -5.79 14.65 -15.34
CA TYR A 759 -7.17 15.08 -15.26
C TYR A 759 -7.36 16.31 -14.37
N ILE A 760 -6.85 16.27 -13.13
CA ILE A 760 -7.06 17.38 -12.18
C ILE A 760 -6.21 18.61 -12.54
N HIS A 761 -4.99 18.41 -13.05
CA HIS A 761 -4.09 19.49 -13.43
C HIS A 761 -4.60 20.27 -14.63
N GLU A 762 -5.08 19.61 -15.68
CA GLU A 762 -5.65 20.26 -16.87
C GLU A 762 -6.90 21.08 -16.53
N LYS A 763 -7.68 20.67 -15.58
CA LYS A 763 -8.97 21.32 -15.23
C LYS A 763 -8.81 22.45 -14.22
N ARG A 764 -7.94 22.31 -13.24
CA ARG A 764 -7.94 23.18 -12.05
C ARG A 764 -6.55 23.58 -11.55
N ASP A 765 -5.48 23.31 -12.26
CA ASP A 765 -4.10 23.43 -11.72
C ASP A 765 -3.97 22.65 -10.38
N GLY A 766 -4.62 21.50 -10.34
CA GLY A 766 -4.66 20.63 -9.17
C GLY A 766 -3.47 19.69 -9.10
N ILE A 767 -3.38 18.96 -7.99
CA ILE A 767 -2.26 18.06 -7.70
C ILE A 767 -2.72 16.65 -7.36
N VAL A 768 -1.78 15.73 -7.38
CA VAL A 768 -1.89 14.44 -6.70
C VAL A 768 -0.97 14.40 -5.49
N PHE A 769 -1.30 13.56 -4.52
CA PHE A 769 -0.44 13.27 -3.38
C PHE A 769 -0.37 11.75 -3.24
N SER A 770 0.77 11.18 -3.59
CA SER A 770 0.90 9.75 -3.91
C SER A 770 1.86 9.05 -2.98
N ARG A 771 1.52 7.81 -2.58
CA ARG A 771 2.38 6.95 -1.76
C ARG A 771 3.41 6.22 -2.60
N ALA A 772 2.93 5.42 -3.52
CA ALA A 772 3.78 4.63 -4.39
C ALA A 772 4.30 5.43 -5.58
N GLY A 773 5.40 4.98 -6.15
CA GLY A 773 5.98 5.57 -7.34
C GLY A 773 7.15 4.74 -7.87
N PHE A 774 7.63 5.15 -9.03
CA PHE A 774 8.78 4.56 -9.70
C PHE A 774 9.51 5.64 -10.49
N THR A 775 10.52 5.28 -11.25
CA THR A 775 11.26 6.23 -12.11
C THR A 775 10.30 7.13 -12.90
N GLY A 776 10.48 8.44 -12.80
CA GLY A 776 9.61 9.43 -13.44
C GLY A 776 8.41 9.89 -12.61
N ALA A 777 8.21 9.38 -11.41
CA ALA A 777 7.11 9.76 -10.51
C ALA A 777 7.08 11.27 -10.20
N SER A 778 8.25 11.92 -10.16
CA SER A 778 8.38 13.36 -9.91
C SER A 778 7.63 14.27 -10.92
N GLN A 779 7.22 13.73 -12.07
CA GLN A 779 6.38 14.45 -13.02
C GLN A 779 4.92 14.63 -12.52
N MET A 780 4.54 13.91 -11.47
CA MET A 780 3.19 13.90 -10.89
C MET A 780 3.29 14.14 -9.37
N PRO A 781 3.60 15.38 -8.95
CA PRO A 781 3.84 15.69 -7.54
C PRO A 781 2.53 15.79 -6.75
N ALA A 782 2.53 15.58 -5.43
CA ALA A 782 3.68 15.27 -4.58
C ALA A 782 3.65 13.82 -4.09
N HIS A 783 4.62 13.45 -3.25
CA HIS A 783 4.70 12.10 -2.66
C HIS A 783 4.86 12.17 -1.13
N TRP A 784 4.51 11.08 -0.44
CA TRP A 784 4.76 10.94 1.01
C TRP A 784 5.33 9.55 1.34
N ALA A 785 6.00 9.49 2.49
CA ALA A 785 6.74 8.31 2.99
C ALA A 785 5.88 7.08 3.34
N GLY A 786 4.57 7.14 3.16
CA GLY A 786 3.65 6.07 3.59
C GLY A 786 3.45 6.02 5.10
N ASP A 787 3.02 4.87 5.60
CA ASP A 787 2.49 4.68 6.93
C ASP A 787 3.60 4.30 7.92
N GLU A 788 3.85 5.12 8.93
CA GLU A 788 4.84 4.87 9.96
C GLU A 788 4.28 5.03 11.36
N LYS A 789 4.97 4.43 12.34
CA LYS A 789 4.62 4.54 13.76
C LYS A 789 4.95 5.91 14.32
N SER A 790 4.21 6.34 15.34
CA SER A 790 4.48 7.57 16.09
C SER A 790 5.63 7.36 17.09
N THR A 791 6.87 7.27 16.57
CA THR A 791 8.09 7.05 17.35
C THR A 791 9.26 7.90 16.85
N PHE A 792 10.24 8.23 17.72
CA PHE A 792 11.47 8.92 17.32
C PHE A 792 12.29 8.11 16.28
N SER A 793 12.30 6.78 16.39
CA SER A 793 12.95 5.92 15.41
C SER A 793 12.33 6.07 14.01
N ALA A 794 11.01 6.13 13.91
CA ALA A 794 10.31 6.38 12.64
C ALA A 794 10.57 7.82 12.14
N PHE A 795 10.61 8.80 13.02
CA PHE A 795 10.94 10.17 12.69
C PHE A 795 12.32 10.27 12.01
N LYS A 796 13.34 9.63 12.58
CA LYS A 796 14.70 9.59 12.03
C LYS A 796 14.74 8.86 10.67
N ARG A 797 14.01 7.74 10.53
CA ARG A 797 13.91 6.98 9.28
C ARG A 797 13.23 7.79 8.18
N ASN A 798 12.17 8.52 8.48
CA ASN A 798 11.47 9.37 7.52
C ASN A 798 12.39 10.50 7.00
N LEU A 799 13.19 11.11 7.87
CA LEU A 799 14.19 12.08 7.42
C LEU A 799 15.15 11.47 6.40
N CYS A 800 15.68 10.28 6.70
CA CYS A 800 16.54 9.53 5.79
C CYS A 800 15.83 9.23 4.44
N ALA A 801 14.57 8.82 4.47
CA ALA A 801 13.79 8.53 3.27
C ALA A 801 13.59 9.76 2.38
N GLY A 802 13.33 10.93 2.98
CA GLY A 802 13.23 12.20 2.25
C GLY A 802 14.52 12.60 1.56
N LEU A 803 15.67 12.37 2.21
CA LEU A 803 16.98 12.64 1.59
C LEU A 803 17.25 11.70 0.40
N ASN A 804 16.95 10.42 0.54
CA ASN A 804 17.11 9.44 -0.55
C ASN A 804 16.14 9.70 -1.71
N ALA A 805 14.89 10.08 -1.44
CA ALA A 805 13.94 10.52 -2.45
C ALA A 805 14.48 11.73 -3.23
N GLY A 806 15.03 12.71 -2.52
CA GLY A 806 15.68 13.88 -3.11
C GLY A 806 16.86 13.51 -4.01
N ILE A 807 17.79 12.67 -3.55
CA ILE A 807 18.92 12.15 -4.36
C ILE A 807 18.41 11.45 -5.62
N SER A 808 17.25 10.81 -5.54
CA SER A 808 16.61 10.09 -6.65
C SER A 808 15.71 10.97 -7.54
N GLY A 809 15.79 12.30 -7.41
CA GLY A 809 15.11 13.27 -8.27
C GLY A 809 13.64 13.53 -7.93
N VAL A 810 13.19 13.25 -6.71
CA VAL A 810 11.86 13.55 -6.19
C VAL A 810 11.94 14.73 -5.20
N PRO A 811 11.74 15.98 -5.66
CA PRO A 811 11.97 17.16 -4.82
C PRO A 811 10.79 17.49 -3.89
N PHE A 812 9.57 17.08 -4.22
CA PHE A 812 8.34 17.43 -3.49
C PHE A 812 7.84 16.21 -2.73
N TRP A 813 8.35 16.09 -1.52
CA TRP A 813 8.16 14.96 -0.64
C TRP A 813 7.72 15.43 0.76
N GLY A 814 6.94 14.61 1.44
CA GLY A 814 6.53 14.83 2.81
C GLY A 814 6.39 13.52 3.59
N TRP A 815 5.95 13.62 4.82
CA TRP A 815 5.60 12.47 5.65
C TRP A 815 4.49 12.84 6.62
N ASP A 816 3.87 11.85 7.24
CA ASP A 816 2.88 12.09 8.28
C ASP A 816 3.58 12.56 9.57
N LEU A 817 3.47 13.83 9.87
CA LEU A 817 4.12 14.51 10.97
C LEU A 817 3.89 13.76 12.29
N ALA A 818 4.96 13.40 12.97
CA ALA A 818 4.97 12.60 14.20
C ALA A 818 4.41 11.17 14.06
N GLY A 819 4.23 10.68 12.83
CA GLY A 819 3.76 9.34 12.52
C GLY A 819 2.26 9.24 12.31
N PHE A 820 1.85 8.24 11.52
CA PHE A 820 0.48 7.95 11.13
C PHE A 820 -0.23 7.03 12.11
N SER A 821 0.45 5.97 12.55
CA SER A 821 -0.17 4.81 13.19
C SER A 821 0.26 4.58 14.64
N GLY A 822 -0.48 3.72 15.34
CA GLY A 822 -0.26 3.38 16.74
C GLY A 822 -0.79 4.45 17.68
N GLU A 823 -0.31 4.46 18.93
CA GLU A 823 -0.68 5.50 19.89
C GLU A 823 -0.36 6.90 19.37
N ILE A 824 -1.14 7.88 19.79
CA ILE A 824 -0.85 9.28 19.48
C ILE A 824 0.58 9.62 19.95
N PRO A 825 1.33 10.45 19.22
CA PRO A 825 2.69 10.77 19.55
C PRO A 825 2.83 11.40 20.93
N SER A 826 4.02 11.31 21.52
CA SER A 826 4.35 12.16 22.67
C SER A 826 4.32 13.63 22.27
N ALA A 827 4.08 14.51 23.23
CA ALA A 827 4.10 15.96 22.99
C ALA A 827 5.46 16.42 22.45
N GLU A 828 6.55 15.80 22.92
CA GLU A 828 7.90 16.08 22.43
C GLU A 828 8.08 15.67 20.98
N LEU A 829 7.73 14.45 20.60
CA LEU A 829 7.83 13.98 19.23
C LEU A 829 7.02 14.89 18.27
N PHE A 830 5.82 15.27 18.68
CA PHE A 830 4.99 16.16 17.86
C PHE A 830 5.66 17.54 17.68
N ALA A 831 6.18 18.13 18.74
CA ALA A 831 6.84 19.44 18.69
C ALA A 831 8.10 19.42 17.82
N ARG A 832 8.98 18.40 18.01
CA ARG A 832 10.20 18.22 17.19
C ARG A 832 9.88 17.99 15.71
N SER A 833 8.87 17.15 15.45
CA SER A 833 8.40 16.89 14.08
C SER A 833 7.81 18.15 13.42
N ALA A 834 7.01 18.94 14.15
CA ALA A 834 6.43 20.18 13.65
C ALA A 834 7.52 21.21 13.29
N ALA A 835 8.55 21.31 14.13
CA ALA A 835 9.68 22.20 13.88
C ALA A 835 10.43 21.82 12.59
N MET A 836 10.71 20.53 12.38
CA MET A 836 11.35 20.04 11.14
C MET A 836 10.44 20.23 9.92
N ALA A 837 9.15 19.94 10.05
CA ALA A 837 8.20 20.03 8.94
C ALA A 837 8.11 21.43 8.32
N ALA A 838 8.35 22.49 9.11
CA ALA A 838 8.42 23.85 8.59
C ALA A 838 9.55 24.03 7.54
N PHE A 839 10.56 23.16 7.56
CA PHE A 839 11.71 23.15 6.65
C PHE A 839 11.76 21.88 5.77
N CYS A 840 10.60 21.29 5.48
CA CYS A 840 10.45 20.18 4.53
C CYS A 840 9.64 20.64 3.30
N PRO A 841 9.69 19.93 2.17
CA PRO A 841 8.90 20.32 1.00
C PRO A 841 7.40 20.36 1.28
N ILE A 842 6.85 19.35 1.93
CA ILE A 842 5.43 19.28 2.35
C ILE A 842 5.35 19.21 3.87
N MET A 843 4.49 20.02 4.47
CA MET A 843 4.20 20.03 5.91
C MET A 843 2.79 19.53 6.16
N GLN A 844 2.63 18.28 6.58
CA GLN A 844 1.34 17.64 6.80
C GLN A 844 1.32 16.91 8.13
N TYR A 845 0.18 16.95 8.85
CA TYR A 845 -0.16 15.93 9.83
C TYR A 845 -1.31 15.05 9.33
N HIS A 846 -1.28 13.80 9.73
CA HIS A 846 -2.28 12.80 9.35
C HIS A 846 -2.43 11.74 10.44
N ALA A 847 -3.57 11.04 10.47
CA ALA A 847 -3.87 10.05 11.49
C ALA A 847 -4.58 8.82 10.92
N GLU A 848 -4.20 7.64 11.40
CA GLU A 848 -4.92 6.38 11.21
C GLU A 848 -6.36 6.50 11.71
N SER A 849 -7.25 5.69 11.16
CA SER A 849 -8.69 5.75 11.43
C SER A 849 -9.10 5.47 12.88
N LYS A 850 -10.37 5.75 13.18
CA LYS A 850 -11.02 5.67 14.50
C LYS A 850 -10.69 4.41 15.27
N ALA A 851 -10.14 4.61 16.47
CA ALA A 851 -10.37 3.77 17.60
C ALA A 851 -11.22 4.54 18.61
N GLU A 852 -11.70 3.92 19.67
CA GLU A 852 -12.48 4.55 20.76
C GLU A 852 -11.87 5.87 21.26
N PHE A 853 -10.55 5.98 21.21
CA PHE A 853 -9.85 7.23 21.45
C PHE A 853 -9.60 7.93 20.13
N ASN A 854 -9.95 9.21 20.05
CA ASN A 854 -9.61 10.04 18.90
C ASN A 854 -8.08 10.02 18.69
N GLN A 855 -7.65 9.45 17.56
CA GLN A 855 -6.24 9.29 17.19
C GLN A 855 -5.69 10.48 16.40
N ASP A 856 -6.45 11.54 16.21
CA ASP A 856 -6.05 12.71 15.45
C ASP A 856 -4.71 13.28 15.93
N ARG A 857 -3.81 13.51 14.98
CA ARG A 857 -2.53 14.18 15.21
C ARG A 857 -2.66 15.70 15.03
N THR A 858 -3.84 16.25 15.29
CA THR A 858 -4.01 17.71 15.33
C THR A 858 -3.31 18.31 16.54
N PRO A 859 -2.76 19.52 16.45
CA PRO A 859 -2.07 20.13 17.58
C PRO A 859 -2.97 20.30 18.82
N TRP A 860 -4.28 20.55 18.62
CA TRP A 860 -5.24 20.67 19.76
C TRP A 860 -5.55 19.33 20.40
N ASN A 861 -5.66 18.24 19.62
CA ASN A 861 -5.89 16.91 20.18
C ASN A 861 -4.66 16.41 20.96
N ILE A 862 -3.46 16.63 20.42
CA ILE A 862 -2.21 16.29 21.12
C ILE A 862 -2.07 17.10 22.41
N ALA A 863 -2.33 18.41 22.36
CA ALA A 863 -2.27 19.29 23.54
C ALA A 863 -3.18 18.83 24.66
N GLU A 864 -4.42 18.45 24.32
CA GLU A 864 -5.41 17.94 25.28
C GLU A 864 -5.03 16.55 25.81
N ARG A 865 -4.80 15.60 24.94
CA ARG A 865 -4.57 14.19 25.27
C ARG A 865 -3.27 13.96 26.04
N ARG A 866 -2.22 14.74 25.76
CA ARG A 866 -0.94 14.68 26.43
C ARG A 866 -0.82 15.67 27.60
N ASN A 867 -1.91 16.42 27.89
CA ASN A 867 -1.90 17.48 28.90
C ASN A 867 -0.72 18.46 28.71
N ALA A 868 -0.51 18.87 27.47
CA ALA A 868 0.64 19.66 27.02
C ALA A 868 0.18 20.88 26.18
N PRO A 869 -0.46 21.88 26.78
CA PRO A 869 -1.02 23.02 26.02
C PRO A 869 0.02 23.82 25.23
N TRP A 870 1.27 23.76 25.60
CA TRP A 870 2.39 24.41 24.91
C TRP A 870 2.63 23.87 23.49
N VAL A 871 2.14 22.67 23.18
CA VAL A 871 2.19 22.08 21.81
C VAL A 871 1.49 23.01 20.81
N LEU A 872 0.35 23.61 21.19
CA LEU A 872 -0.36 24.56 20.34
C LEU A 872 0.50 25.78 19.97
N ASP A 873 1.21 26.33 20.92
CA ASP A 873 2.05 27.51 20.71
C ASP A 873 3.25 27.18 19.81
N ILE A 874 3.86 26.00 20.00
CA ILE A 874 4.97 25.52 19.16
C ILE A 874 4.48 25.27 17.72
N TYR A 875 3.40 24.52 17.54
CA TYR A 875 2.89 24.26 16.20
C TYR A 875 2.48 25.54 15.48
N ARG A 876 1.77 26.46 16.16
CA ARG A 876 1.40 27.77 15.61
C ARG A 876 2.63 28.55 15.18
N TYR A 877 3.67 28.56 15.99
CA TYR A 877 4.92 29.23 15.68
C TYR A 877 5.53 28.72 14.37
N TYR A 878 5.67 27.41 14.23
CA TYR A 878 6.26 26.81 13.03
C TYR A 878 5.34 26.86 11.82
N ALA A 879 4.04 26.78 11.98
CA ALA A 879 3.07 26.96 10.91
C ALA A 879 3.10 28.41 10.35
N LYS A 880 3.19 29.41 11.22
CA LYS A 880 3.38 30.81 10.80
C LYS A 880 4.74 31.05 10.15
N LEU A 881 5.79 30.49 10.70
CA LEU A 881 7.11 30.51 10.09
C LEU A 881 7.10 29.86 8.69
N ARG A 882 6.43 28.72 8.54
CA ARG A 882 6.22 28.07 7.23
C ARG A 882 5.57 28.99 6.21
N MET A 883 4.52 29.70 6.61
CA MET A 883 3.86 30.67 5.72
C MET A 883 4.78 31.82 5.33
N ALA A 884 5.61 32.29 6.25
CA ALA A 884 6.61 33.32 5.97
C ALA A 884 7.71 32.85 5.00
N LEU A 885 8.08 31.55 5.06
CA LEU A 885 9.07 30.93 4.17
C LEU A 885 8.60 30.71 2.73
N LEU A 886 7.30 30.84 2.44
CA LEU A 886 6.75 30.53 1.10
C LEU A 886 7.48 31.22 -0.06
N PRO A 887 7.86 32.50 -0.01
CA PRO A 887 8.59 33.13 -1.11
C PRO A 887 9.94 32.45 -1.41
N TYR A 888 10.69 32.09 -0.37
CA TYR A 888 11.92 31.32 -0.48
C TYR A 888 11.67 29.92 -1.05
N ILE A 889 10.71 29.21 -0.49
CA ILE A 889 10.35 27.86 -0.92
C ILE A 889 9.93 27.82 -2.39
N MET A 890 9.15 28.80 -2.83
CA MET A 890 8.72 28.90 -4.23
C MET A 890 9.90 29.13 -5.18
N GLU A 891 10.85 30.01 -4.82
CA GLU A 891 12.05 30.22 -5.63
C GLU A 891 12.91 28.94 -5.73
N GLU A 892 13.11 28.25 -4.61
CA GLU A 892 13.86 26.98 -4.57
C GLU A 892 13.13 25.85 -5.31
N ALA A 893 11.79 25.78 -5.22
CA ALA A 893 10.96 24.84 -5.97
C ALA A 893 11.07 25.07 -7.49
N GLU A 894 11.06 26.33 -7.95
CA GLU A 894 11.31 26.65 -9.36
C GLU A 894 12.70 26.20 -9.84
N LYS A 895 13.72 26.32 -8.99
CA LYS A 895 15.07 25.80 -9.29
C LYS A 895 15.02 24.27 -9.39
N SER A 896 14.33 23.58 -8.47
CA SER A 896 14.17 22.13 -8.48
C SER A 896 13.49 21.63 -9.76
N VAL A 897 12.45 22.28 -10.22
CA VAL A 897 11.75 21.94 -11.48
C VAL A 897 12.68 22.10 -12.70
N LYS A 898 13.47 23.16 -12.73
CA LYS A 898 14.41 23.43 -13.84
C LYS A 898 15.60 22.46 -13.87
N THR A 899 16.13 22.11 -12.71
CA THR A 899 17.40 21.40 -12.58
C THR A 899 17.26 19.93 -12.18
N GLY A 900 16.17 19.55 -11.53
CA GLY A 900 16.00 18.24 -10.85
C GLY A 900 16.61 18.19 -9.45
N ILE A 901 17.35 19.22 -9.02
CA ILE A 901 17.99 19.26 -7.71
C ILE A 901 16.89 19.39 -6.62
N PRO A 902 16.90 18.55 -5.57
CA PRO A 902 15.83 18.56 -4.58
C PRO A 902 15.83 19.80 -3.70
N LEU A 903 14.66 20.14 -3.16
CA LEU A 903 14.50 21.20 -2.17
C LEU A 903 15.12 20.79 -0.81
N MET A 904 14.94 19.55 -0.40
CA MET A 904 15.55 18.94 0.77
C MET A 904 16.76 18.09 0.34
N ARG A 905 17.98 18.50 0.72
CA ARG A 905 19.22 17.98 0.16
C ARG A 905 20.11 17.34 1.21
N ALA A 906 20.52 16.10 0.99
CA ALA A 906 21.61 15.51 1.77
C ALA A 906 22.89 16.37 1.66
N LEU A 907 23.65 16.49 2.72
CA LEU A 907 24.89 17.28 2.73
C LEU A 907 25.86 16.83 1.64
N TRP A 908 25.91 15.53 1.37
CA TRP A 908 26.73 14.95 0.32
C TRP A 908 26.47 15.54 -1.09
N LEU A 909 25.24 15.95 -1.40
CA LEU A 909 24.93 16.56 -2.70
C LEU A 909 25.64 17.89 -2.92
N GLU A 910 25.88 18.64 -1.86
CA GLU A 910 26.55 19.95 -1.90
C GLU A 910 28.06 19.83 -1.64
N TYR A 911 28.46 18.84 -0.82
CA TYR A 911 29.85 18.65 -0.38
C TYR A 911 30.33 17.22 -0.68
N PRO A 912 30.37 16.79 -1.97
CA PRO A 912 30.65 15.39 -2.32
C PRO A 912 32.08 14.93 -1.99
N GLU A 913 33.06 15.86 -1.88
CA GLU A 913 34.44 15.56 -1.51
C GLU A 913 34.62 15.40 0.01
N ASP A 914 33.60 15.77 0.79
CA ASP A 914 33.61 15.69 2.24
C ASP A 914 33.05 14.33 2.69
N LYS A 915 33.95 13.43 3.11
CA LYS A 915 33.57 12.09 3.56
C LYS A 915 32.59 12.09 4.73
N GLN A 916 32.68 13.05 5.66
CA GLN A 916 31.75 13.15 6.76
C GLN A 916 30.34 13.50 6.29
N ALA A 917 30.22 14.40 5.34
CA ALA A 917 28.94 14.76 4.72
C ALA A 917 28.25 13.56 4.05
N GLY A 918 29.02 12.58 3.54
CA GLY A 918 28.53 11.36 2.93
C GLY A 918 27.86 10.37 3.89
N GLU A 919 28.10 10.51 5.18
CA GLU A 919 27.53 9.60 6.21
C GLU A 919 26.42 10.27 7.04
N ILE A 920 26.18 11.56 6.87
CA ILE A 920 25.19 12.34 7.64
C ILE A 920 23.81 12.21 6.96
N TYR A 921 22.84 11.71 7.69
CA TYR A 921 21.45 11.52 7.23
C TYR A 921 20.41 12.09 8.23
N ASP A 922 20.85 12.85 9.23
CA ASP A 922 19.98 13.53 10.21
C ASP A 922 20.19 15.06 10.24
N GLU A 923 20.87 15.58 9.21
CA GLU A 923 21.01 17.00 8.87
C GLU A 923 20.91 17.14 7.36
N TYR A 924 20.42 18.29 6.90
CA TYR A 924 20.22 18.52 5.48
C TYR A 924 20.23 20.02 5.12
N LEU A 925 20.42 20.30 3.85
CA LEU A 925 20.18 21.64 3.33
C LEU A 925 18.72 21.74 2.84
N PHE A 926 18.05 22.83 3.22
CA PHE A 926 16.74 23.19 2.70
C PHE A 926 16.92 24.38 1.75
N GLY A 927 16.82 24.12 0.45
CA GLY A 927 17.24 25.05 -0.60
C GLY A 927 18.75 25.28 -0.60
N ASP A 928 19.15 26.44 -1.14
CA ASP A 928 20.57 26.81 -1.26
C ASP A 928 21.19 27.34 0.04
N ASP A 929 20.35 27.85 0.96
CA ASP A 929 20.83 28.78 2.01
C ASP A 929 20.70 28.24 3.44
N LEU A 930 19.86 27.24 3.73
CA LEU A 930 19.52 26.83 5.08
C LEU A 930 20.01 25.40 5.40
N LEU A 931 20.89 25.26 6.40
CA LEU A 931 21.24 23.97 7.01
C LEU A 931 20.31 23.71 8.19
N VAL A 932 19.63 22.59 8.15
CA VAL A 932 18.61 22.17 9.13
C VAL A 932 19.08 20.94 9.88
N ALA A 933 19.14 21.03 11.20
CA ALA A 933 19.59 19.95 12.07
C ALA A 933 18.54 19.68 13.17
N PRO A 934 17.50 18.87 12.91
CA PRO A 934 16.47 18.58 13.88
C PRO A 934 16.98 17.69 15.02
N VAL A 935 16.42 17.85 16.23
CA VAL A 935 16.66 16.90 17.32
C VAL A 935 15.81 15.66 17.08
N VAL A 936 16.46 14.52 16.82
CA VAL A 936 15.82 13.25 16.47
C VAL A 936 15.95 12.17 17.54
N GLU A 937 16.49 12.54 18.71
CA GLU A 937 16.62 11.65 19.86
C GLU A 937 15.70 12.12 21.01
N GLU A 938 14.93 11.20 21.58
CA GLU A 938 13.96 11.49 22.64
C GLU A 938 14.64 12.03 23.90
N GLY A 939 14.08 13.09 24.48
CA GLY A 939 14.55 13.71 25.71
C GLY A 939 15.83 14.56 25.56
N SER A 940 16.35 14.69 24.33
CA SER A 940 17.55 15.48 24.08
C SER A 940 17.22 16.96 23.92
N THR A 941 18.01 17.81 24.61
CA THR A 941 17.96 19.29 24.48
C THR A 941 19.21 19.86 23.82
N GLU A 942 20.06 19.01 23.29
CA GLU A 942 21.26 19.38 22.53
C GLU A 942 21.60 18.27 21.54
N ARG A 943 22.35 18.62 20.49
CA ARG A 943 22.90 17.66 19.55
C ARG A 943 24.21 18.14 18.96
N GLU A 944 25.01 17.20 18.48
CA GLU A 944 26.14 17.51 17.61
C GLU A 944 25.61 17.90 16.23
N VAL A 945 26.13 18.99 15.69
CA VAL A 945 25.82 19.52 14.35
C VAL A 945 27.10 19.61 13.56
N TYR A 946 27.13 18.98 12.41
CA TYR A 946 28.21 19.11 11.45
C TYR A 946 28.01 20.38 10.60
N ILE A 947 28.96 21.30 10.67
CA ILE A 947 28.95 22.53 9.91
C ILE A 947 29.91 22.36 8.72
N PRO A 948 29.37 22.20 7.48
CA PRO A 948 30.20 22.03 6.30
C PRO A 948 30.94 23.35 5.93
N GLU A 949 31.82 23.29 4.94
CA GLU A 949 32.56 24.42 4.45
C GLU A 949 31.66 25.65 4.22
N GLY A 950 32.12 26.85 4.63
CA GLY A 950 31.42 28.12 4.47
C GLY A 950 31.29 28.91 5.76
N PHE A 951 30.58 30.03 5.67
CA PHE A 951 30.27 30.89 6.82
C PHE A 951 28.77 30.82 7.11
N TRP A 952 28.43 30.48 8.33
CA TRP A 952 27.07 30.19 8.76
C TRP A 952 26.66 31.06 9.94
N LYS A 953 25.42 31.42 10.01
CA LYS A 953 24.80 32.15 11.10
C LYS A 953 23.57 31.39 11.60
N HIS A 954 23.51 31.11 12.90
CA HIS A 954 22.34 30.50 13.51
C HIS A 954 21.14 31.42 13.37
N LEU A 955 20.07 30.92 12.75
CA LEU A 955 18.92 31.71 12.34
C LEU A 955 18.24 32.46 13.48
N PHE A 956 18.12 31.83 14.65
CA PHE A 956 17.38 32.38 15.79
C PHE A 956 18.27 33.08 16.82
N THR A 957 19.51 32.68 17.01
CA THR A 957 20.43 33.24 18.01
C THR A 957 21.40 34.30 17.42
N GLY A 958 21.62 34.28 16.12
CA GLY A 958 22.58 35.13 15.44
C GLY A 958 24.02 34.72 15.62
N GLN A 959 24.33 33.62 16.31
CA GLN A 959 25.69 33.12 16.48
C GLN A 959 26.29 32.72 15.12
N GLU A 960 27.56 33.12 14.90
CA GLU A 960 28.26 32.82 13.65
C GLU A 960 29.23 31.64 13.81
N PHE A 961 29.38 30.87 12.75
CA PHE A 961 30.26 29.72 12.66
C PHE A 961 31.03 29.74 11.34
N GLU A 962 32.25 29.24 11.37
CA GLU A 962 33.04 28.94 10.18
C GLU A 962 33.22 27.42 10.09
N GLY A 963 32.88 26.81 8.96
CA GLY A 963 33.10 25.37 8.72
C GLY A 963 34.58 25.13 8.40
N VAL A 964 35.10 23.91 8.49
CA VAL A 964 34.50 22.58 8.70
C VAL A 964 34.68 22.23 10.20
N GLN A 965 33.60 21.98 10.90
CA GLN A 965 33.66 21.60 12.31
C GLN A 965 32.38 20.92 12.78
N THR A 966 32.47 20.11 13.82
CA THR A 966 31.30 19.60 14.57
C THR A 966 31.15 20.39 15.87
N VAL A 967 29.94 20.87 16.14
CA VAL A 967 29.62 21.71 17.30
C VAL A 967 28.44 21.13 18.06
N ASN A 968 28.58 20.98 19.38
CA ASN A 968 27.42 20.64 20.20
C ASN A 968 26.56 21.88 20.42
N MET A 969 25.31 21.85 19.91
CA MET A 969 24.36 22.96 19.96
C MET A 969 23.15 22.60 20.81
N LYS A 970 22.70 23.56 21.62
CA LYS A 970 21.46 23.43 22.41
C LYS A 970 20.25 23.71 21.53
N ALA A 971 19.19 22.95 21.77
CA ALA A 971 17.86 23.16 21.20
C ALA A 971 16.80 22.75 22.22
N GLU A 972 16.23 23.73 22.89
CA GLU A 972 15.08 23.49 23.79
C GLU A 972 13.90 22.92 22.98
N ILE A 973 12.87 22.43 23.68
CA ILE A 973 11.74 21.72 23.06
C ILE A 973 11.02 22.52 21.96
N ASN A 974 11.03 23.83 22.05
CA ASN A 974 10.43 24.75 21.09
C ASN A 974 11.41 25.24 20.02
N GLU A 975 12.63 24.72 19.98
CA GLU A 975 13.69 25.18 19.09
C GLU A 975 14.10 24.09 18.11
N ILE A 976 14.48 24.49 16.92
CA ILE A 976 15.20 23.70 15.93
C ILE A 976 16.50 24.43 15.56
N ILE A 977 17.56 23.68 15.33
CA ILE A 977 18.82 24.25 14.87
C ILE A 977 18.73 24.46 13.36
N VAL A 978 18.80 25.72 12.97
CA VAL A 978 18.87 26.13 11.56
C VAL A 978 20.00 27.16 11.41
N LEU A 979 20.94 26.84 10.52
CA LEU A 979 22.02 27.73 10.17
C LEU A 979 21.78 28.28 8.76
N GLN A 980 21.91 29.59 8.60
CA GLN A 980 21.81 30.28 7.32
C GLN A 980 23.19 30.63 6.81
N LYS A 981 23.44 30.42 5.51
CA LYS A 981 24.67 30.94 4.85
C LYS A 981 24.76 32.45 4.99
N LYS A 982 25.93 32.98 5.29
CA LYS A 982 26.13 34.39 5.52
C LYS A 982 25.87 35.24 4.25
N GLU A 983 26.14 34.67 3.08
CA GLU A 983 25.90 35.22 1.75
C GLU A 983 24.48 34.99 1.20
N ALA A 984 23.58 34.39 2.00
CA ALA A 984 22.19 34.13 1.60
C ALA A 984 21.48 35.37 1.08
N GLN A 985 20.71 35.21 -0.01
CA GLN A 985 19.94 36.31 -0.62
C GLN A 985 18.65 36.64 0.15
N TRP A 986 18.21 35.73 0.96
CA TRP A 986 16.99 35.86 1.75
C TRP A 986 17.34 36.01 3.24
N GLU A 987 16.54 36.79 3.97
CA GLU A 987 16.65 36.96 5.41
C GLU A 987 15.29 36.80 6.06
N ILE A 988 15.20 35.97 7.12
CA ILE A 988 13.99 35.89 7.94
C ILE A 988 14.02 37.02 8.95
N THR A 989 13.02 37.87 8.92
CA THR A 989 12.85 39.03 9.83
C THR A 989 11.49 38.96 10.52
N ARG A 990 11.23 39.90 11.41
CA ARG A 990 9.90 40.13 12.00
C ARG A 990 9.44 41.53 11.62
N ASP A 991 8.15 41.62 11.32
CA ASP A 991 7.51 42.91 11.07
C ASP A 991 7.28 43.69 12.40
N GLU A 992 6.64 44.84 12.31
CA GLU A 992 6.33 45.71 13.46
C GLU A 992 5.34 45.05 14.45
N ASN A 993 4.61 44.03 14.02
CA ASN A 993 3.71 43.25 14.88
C ASN A 993 4.38 42.00 15.47
N GLY A 994 5.64 41.72 15.11
CA GLY A 994 6.39 40.56 15.53
C GLY A 994 6.13 39.29 14.70
N GLU A 995 5.36 39.40 13.59
CA GLU A 995 5.10 38.30 12.68
C GLU A 995 6.29 38.07 11.74
N PHE A 996 6.51 36.81 11.38
CA PHE A 996 7.60 36.42 10.48
C PHE A 996 7.39 36.94 9.06
N GLN A 997 8.44 37.36 8.42
CA GLN A 997 8.48 37.61 6.99
C GLN A 997 9.86 37.31 6.38
N MET A 998 9.84 36.86 5.12
CA MET A 998 11.05 36.73 4.31
C MET A 998 11.30 38.01 3.54
N MET A 999 12.51 38.53 3.67
CA MET A 999 12.96 39.69 2.88
C MET A 999 14.15 39.31 2.04
N ARG A 1000 14.15 39.75 0.79
CA ARG A 1000 15.29 39.60 -0.10
C ARG A 1000 16.30 40.70 0.22
N ARG A 1001 17.58 40.35 0.43
CA ARG A 1001 18.67 41.25 0.69
C ARG A 1001 19.05 42.07 -0.54
#